data_463ef9adef128f10c4af965b11466a72
#
_entry.id   463ef9adef128f10c4af965b11466a72
#
_cell.length_a   1.000
_cell.length_b   1.000
_cell.length_c   1.000
_cell.angle_alpha   90.00
_cell.angle_beta   90.00
_cell.angle_gamma   90.00
#
_symmetry.space_group_name_H-M   'P 1'
#
loop_
_entity.id
_entity.type
_entity.pdbx_description
1 polymer ?
#
loop_
_entity_poly.entity_id
_entity_poly.type
_entity_poly.pdbx_seq_one_letter_code
_entity_poly.pdbx_strand_id
1 'polypeptide(L)'
;MVLHYDSPADFFEESLPIGNGKLGALIYGGVEDNVIYLNDITFWTGKPVDRNLDKDAHQWIPKIREALYAEDYAKADELQLHVQGPNSQHFQPLGTLHIRDLNQGLISGYHRQLNLDSALVRDRYMRDGSAVTREYFASNPDRLIAIRLTGKVNIAVTITGQTPHSAKAAGNQLTMTGHAMGDPQQSIHFCTILKAETDGTVTASDSTLTIRDARQATLYIINETSFNGFDCHPVTDGADYLALASDDIWHTQNITYDGARTNHVADYRQFYDRVKLQLGAPSHYNGPTDKLLKDYTDQGGQSRYLEALYFQYGRYLLISSSRTKNVPANLQGLWTPHLWSPWRGNYTVNINLEENYWPAFVANLAEMAMPLDGFVKALAENGRYTARNYYGISRGWCSSHNSDIWAMTNPVGEKNEKPEWANWNMGGAWLVHTLWERYLFTQDKEYLRQVAFPLMKGAADFCLDWLTENPKVPGELFTAPSTSPENEYVTDKGYHGMTCYGGTADMAIIRELFAAVIAACQLCGGDATAYEKALARLHPYTVGQHGDLNEWYYDWRDYDPHHRHQSHLIGLYPGSHLTDSGLQKAAERTLEEKGDNTTGWSTGWRMNLYAHLHDAKNAYHSYRKLLSFVSPDGYHGDDARRGGGTYPNLLDAHSPFQIDGNFGGCAGVIEMLLQSDFTLDAKGRPSVTLELLPALPENWKDGAVSGIRARGGITVDMTWKDSRVTTLTLTALHPCKITLWMNGKRKNVKVCSAQTPVVVATKKPSPFRQRLTCSLFTSH
;
A
#
# COMPACT_ATOMS: atom_id res chain seq x y z
N MET A 1 -21.76 -0.72 -0.55
CA MET A 1 -21.29 -1.31 -1.82
C MET A 1 -20.93 -2.77 -1.61
N VAL A 2 -21.07 -3.63 -2.65
CA VAL A 2 -20.97 -5.10 -2.49
C VAL A 2 -20.24 -5.71 -3.67
N LEU A 3 -19.25 -6.59 -3.38
CA LEU A 3 -18.76 -7.57 -4.35
C LEU A 3 -19.67 -8.80 -4.25
N HIS A 4 -20.11 -9.32 -5.38
CA HIS A 4 -21.13 -10.37 -5.46
C HIS A 4 -20.77 -11.44 -6.47
N TYR A 5 -21.03 -12.73 -6.16
CA TYR A 5 -20.72 -13.89 -7.00
C TYR A 5 -21.77 -14.96 -6.83
N ASP A 6 -22.06 -15.70 -7.92
CA ASP A 6 -23.07 -16.74 -7.96
C ASP A 6 -22.48 -18.17 -7.89
N SER A 7 -21.17 -18.27 -7.67
CA SER A 7 -20.44 -19.54 -7.49
C SER A 7 -19.40 -19.44 -6.38
N PRO A 8 -18.98 -20.57 -5.78
CA PRO A 8 -17.75 -20.62 -4.98
C PRO A 8 -16.54 -20.19 -5.78
N ALA A 9 -15.44 -19.88 -5.09
CA ALA A 9 -14.14 -19.65 -5.71
C ALA A 9 -13.42 -20.98 -5.95
N ASP A 10 -12.82 -21.12 -7.12
CA ASP A 10 -11.90 -22.20 -7.45
C ASP A 10 -10.45 -21.77 -7.30
N PHE A 11 -10.18 -20.45 -7.43
CA PHE A 11 -8.86 -19.84 -7.38
C PHE A 11 -8.77 -18.77 -6.31
N PHE A 12 -7.53 -18.43 -5.91
CA PHE A 12 -7.23 -17.30 -5.02
C PHE A 12 -7.85 -15.99 -5.54
N GLU A 13 -7.73 -15.76 -6.84
CA GLU A 13 -8.17 -14.57 -7.55
C GLU A 13 -9.71 -14.42 -7.64
N GLU A 14 -10.43 -15.38 -7.10
CA GLU A 14 -11.89 -15.36 -6.95
C GLU A 14 -12.32 -15.31 -5.47
N SER A 15 -11.40 -15.60 -4.55
CA SER A 15 -11.68 -15.63 -3.11
C SER A 15 -11.99 -14.25 -2.54
N LEU A 16 -12.69 -14.20 -1.42
CA LEU A 16 -13.01 -12.94 -0.74
C LEU A 16 -12.10 -12.73 0.48
N PRO A 17 -11.24 -11.70 0.46
CA PRO A 17 -10.35 -11.41 1.58
C PRO A 17 -11.10 -10.74 2.73
N ILE A 18 -10.87 -11.20 3.97
CA ILE A 18 -11.21 -10.51 5.21
C ILE A 18 -9.95 -10.27 6.03
N GLY A 19 -9.91 -9.21 6.83
CA GLY A 19 -8.74 -8.90 7.66
C GLY A 19 -9.03 -7.88 8.73
N ASN A 20 -8.23 -7.94 9.81
CA ASN A 20 -8.26 -6.98 10.92
C ASN A 20 -6.94 -6.22 11.09
N GLY A 21 -6.06 -6.32 10.10
CA GLY A 21 -4.73 -5.73 10.11
C GLY A 21 -3.64 -6.61 10.74
N LYS A 22 -4.01 -7.70 11.45
CA LYS A 22 -3.11 -8.74 11.96
C LYS A 22 -3.47 -10.09 11.35
N LEU A 23 -4.70 -10.54 11.56
CA LEU A 23 -5.23 -11.78 11.02
C LEU A 23 -5.99 -11.52 9.74
N GLY A 24 -5.73 -12.33 8.73
CA GLY A 24 -6.42 -12.33 7.47
C GLY A 24 -6.94 -13.71 7.10
N ALA A 25 -7.97 -13.74 6.28
CA ALA A 25 -8.45 -14.98 5.69
C ALA A 25 -8.95 -14.75 4.27
N LEU A 26 -8.83 -15.79 3.44
CA LEU A 26 -9.31 -15.86 2.07
C LEU A 26 -10.47 -16.85 2.01
N ILE A 27 -11.68 -16.37 1.77
CA ILE A 27 -12.92 -17.13 1.83
C ILE A 27 -13.29 -17.62 0.43
N TYR A 28 -13.19 -18.92 0.19
CA TYR A 28 -13.55 -19.54 -1.10
C TYR A 28 -15.04 -19.82 -1.21
N GLY A 29 -15.69 -20.14 -0.09
CA GLY A 29 -17.13 -20.37 -0.05
C GLY A 29 -17.58 -21.71 -0.63
N GLY A 30 -16.72 -22.72 -0.73
CA GLY A 30 -17.05 -24.06 -1.20
C GLY A 30 -18.21 -24.68 -0.42
N VAL A 31 -19.07 -25.44 -1.10
CA VAL A 31 -20.30 -25.99 -0.49
C VAL A 31 -20.01 -27.28 0.25
N GLU A 32 -19.26 -28.22 -0.39
CA GLU A 32 -18.93 -29.52 0.20
C GLU A 32 -17.70 -29.41 1.12
N ASP A 33 -16.69 -28.66 0.70
CA ASP A 33 -15.53 -28.30 1.50
C ASP A 33 -15.28 -26.79 1.35
N ASN A 34 -15.49 -26.05 2.40
CA ASN A 34 -15.23 -24.62 2.42
C ASN A 34 -13.78 -24.41 2.86
N VAL A 35 -12.93 -24.15 1.88
CA VAL A 35 -11.50 -23.86 2.07
C VAL A 35 -11.33 -22.41 2.47
N ILE A 36 -10.53 -22.17 3.50
CA ILE A 36 -10.22 -20.84 4.00
C ILE A 36 -8.74 -20.77 4.31
N TYR A 37 -7.97 -19.99 3.57
CA TYR A 37 -6.57 -19.73 3.88
C TYR A 37 -6.46 -18.69 4.97
N LEU A 38 -5.69 -19.00 6.01
CA LEU A 38 -5.43 -18.10 7.14
C LEU A 38 -4.06 -17.45 7.01
N ASN A 39 -3.98 -16.20 7.38
CA ASN A 39 -2.75 -15.41 7.37
C ASN A 39 -2.58 -14.66 8.70
N ASP A 40 -1.33 -14.46 9.11
CA ASP A 40 -0.94 -13.52 10.16
C ASP A 40 0.20 -12.65 9.61
N ILE A 41 0.06 -11.34 9.68
CA ILE A 41 1.02 -10.38 9.13
C ILE A 41 2.43 -10.54 9.72
N THR A 42 2.56 -11.19 10.89
CA THR A 42 3.83 -11.41 11.58
C THR A 42 4.45 -12.78 11.29
N PHE A 43 3.85 -13.61 10.42
CA PHE A 43 4.34 -14.96 10.15
C PHE A 43 5.28 -15.00 8.93
N TRP A 44 6.59 -14.94 9.21
CA TRP A 44 7.67 -14.87 8.24
C TRP A 44 8.77 -15.86 8.55
N THR A 45 9.59 -16.17 7.54
CA THR A 45 10.84 -16.90 7.74
C THR A 45 11.92 -16.04 8.40
N GLY A 46 12.99 -16.66 8.85
CA GLY A 46 14.22 -16.00 9.27
C GLY A 46 14.22 -15.48 10.71
N LYS A 47 15.16 -14.61 10.96
CA LYS A 47 15.50 -14.03 12.27
C LYS A 47 16.12 -12.65 12.07
N PRO A 48 16.38 -11.87 13.15
CA PRO A 48 17.05 -10.58 13.06
C PRO A 48 18.30 -10.58 12.21
N VAL A 49 18.53 -9.48 11.48
CA VAL A 49 19.67 -9.32 10.57
C VAL A 49 21.00 -9.36 11.32
N ASP A 50 22.02 -9.94 10.71
CA ASP A 50 23.39 -9.83 11.21
C ASP A 50 24.00 -8.48 10.85
N ARG A 51 24.09 -7.58 11.83
CA ARG A 51 24.65 -6.24 11.68
C ARG A 51 26.17 -6.21 11.41
N ASN A 52 26.81 -7.36 11.48
CA ASN A 52 28.25 -7.50 11.24
C ASN A 52 28.58 -8.05 9.85
N LEU A 53 27.57 -8.37 9.06
CA LEU A 53 27.73 -8.93 7.74
C LEU A 53 28.39 -7.91 6.78
N ASP A 54 29.21 -8.38 5.87
CA ASP A 54 29.83 -7.63 4.76
C ASP A 54 30.50 -6.30 5.18
N LYS A 55 31.16 -6.26 6.36
CA LYS A 55 31.81 -5.05 6.92
C LYS A 55 32.76 -4.33 5.98
N ASP A 56 33.35 -5.04 5.04
CA ASP A 56 34.36 -4.55 4.12
C ASP A 56 33.82 -4.26 2.72
N ALA A 57 32.49 -4.43 2.48
CA ALA A 57 31.89 -4.21 1.17
C ALA A 57 32.12 -2.77 0.66
N HIS A 58 32.13 -1.78 1.57
CA HIS A 58 32.39 -0.37 1.23
C HIS A 58 33.72 -0.12 0.53
N GLN A 59 34.73 -1.00 0.67
CA GLN A 59 36.03 -0.86 0.01
C GLN A 59 35.95 -0.94 -1.53
N TRP A 60 34.82 -1.45 -2.06
CA TRP A 60 34.58 -1.51 -3.49
C TRP A 60 34.03 -0.19 -4.06
N ILE A 61 33.40 0.67 -3.25
CA ILE A 61 32.81 1.93 -3.70
C ILE A 61 33.81 2.85 -4.41
N PRO A 62 35.03 3.09 -3.89
CA PRO A 62 36.03 3.90 -4.61
C PRO A 62 36.39 3.31 -5.96
N LYS A 63 36.53 1.98 -6.08
CA LYS A 63 36.86 1.29 -7.34
C LYS A 63 35.72 1.38 -8.36
N ILE A 64 34.46 1.29 -7.90
CA ILE A 64 33.28 1.47 -8.75
C ILE A 64 33.23 2.92 -9.27
N ARG A 65 33.49 3.90 -8.41
CA ARG A 65 33.59 5.32 -8.82
C ARG A 65 34.70 5.56 -9.84
N GLU A 66 35.87 4.97 -9.65
CA GLU A 66 36.98 5.05 -10.61
C GLU A 66 36.58 4.51 -11.97
N ALA A 67 35.93 3.32 -12.03
CA ALA A 67 35.41 2.74 -13.27
C ALA A 67 34.36 3.64 -13.93
N LEU A 68 33.43 4.17 -13.16
CA LEU A 68 32.39 5.07 -13.67
C LEU A 68 32.96 6.38 -14.23
N TYR A 69 33.95 6.99 -13.55
CA TYR A 69 34.57 8.22 -14.00
C TYR A 69 35.46 8.01 -15.23
N ALA A 70 35.99 6.78 -15.43
CA ALA A 70 36.64 6.36 -16.64
C ALA A 70 35.68 5.92 -17.76
N GLU A 71 34.38 5.96 -17.53
CA GLU A 71 33.32 5.47 -18.44
C GLU A 71 33.43 3.97 -18.78
N ASP A 72 34.04 3.19 -17.89
CA ASP A 72 34.07 1.73 -17.95
C ASP A 72 32.89 1.14 -17.19
N TYR A 73 31.68 1.24 -17.79
CA TYR A 73 30.44 0.82 -17.21
C TYR A 73 30.36 -0.69 -16.99
N ALA A 74 30.99 -1.48 -17.89
CA ALA A 74 31.08 -2.93 -17.76
C ALA A 74 31.82 -3.33 -16.48
N LYS A 75 32.93 -2.63 -16.21
CA LYS A 75 33.67 -2.86 -14.97
C LYS A 75 32.92 -2.40 -13.74
N ALA A 76 32.18 -1.29 -13.84
CA ALA A 76 31.33 -0.82 -12.75
C ALA A 76 30.23 -1.84 -12.39
N ASP A 77 29.55 -2.43 -13.39
CA ASP A 77 28.54 -3.46 -13.19
C ASP A 77 29.14 -4.71 -12.52
N GLU A 78 30.30 -5.18 -12.98
CA GLU A 78 31.01 -6.32 -12.36
C GLU A 78 31.34 -6.04 -10.88
N LEU A 79 31.87 -4.85 -10.59
CA LEU A 79 32.30 -4.48 -9.24
C LEU A 79 31.13 -4.30 -8.27
N GLN A 80 29.93 -3.92 -8.76
CA GLN A 80 28.72 -3.78 -7.93
C GLN A 80 28.31 -5.10 -7.27
N LEU A 81 28.62 -6.24 -7.87
CA LEU A 81 28.32 -7.55 -7.27
C LEU A 81 28.97 -7.73 -5.90
N HIS A 82 30.14 -7.11 -5.67
CA HIS A 82 30.84 -7.16 -4.38
C HIS A 82 30.12 -6.35 -3.28
N VAL A 83 29.18 -5.49 -3.64
CA VAL A 83 28.42 -4.66 -2.71
C VAL A 83 27.02 -5.27 -2.43
N GLN A 84 26.75 -6.49 -2.89
CA GLN A 84 25.52 -7.22 -2.64
C GLN A 84 25.63 -8.08 -1.38
N GLY A 85 24.51 -8.22 -0.67
CA GLY A 85 24.35 -9.04 0.52
C GLY A 85 23.17 -10.02 0.40
N PRO A 86 22.72 -10.60 1.50
CA PRO A 86 21.64 -11.61 1.50
C PRO A 86 20.30 -11.01 1.04
N ASN A 87 19.46 -11.89 0.53
CA ASN A 87 18.09 -11.57 0.15
C ASN A 87 17.15 -11.48 1.37
N SER A 88 15.98 -10.84 1.18
CA SER A 88 14.93 -10.73 2.18
C SER A 88 14.32 -12.09 2.57
N GLN A 89 13.66 -12.12 3.70
CA GLN A 89 12.88 -13.27 4.17
C GLN A 89 11.51 -13.35 3.48
N HIS A 90 10.79 -14.47 3.70
CA HIS A 90 9.50 -14.73 3.05
C HIS A 90 8.33 -14.54 4.03
N PHE A 91 7.29 -13.85 3.60
CA PHE A 91 5.97 -13.89 4.19
C PHE A 91 5.30 -15.24 3.85
N GLN A 92 4.72 -15.93 4.84
CA GLN A 92 4.19 -17.28 4.66
C GLN A 92 2.72 -17.39 5.10
N PRO A 93 1.95 -18.32 4.49
CA PRO A 93 0.59 -18.63 4.94
C PRO A 93 0.63 -19.34 6.29
N LEU A 94 -0.31 -18.99 7.16
CA LEU A 94 -0.42 -19.57 8.50
C LEU A 94 -0.96 -21.01 8.46
N GLY A 95 -2.05 -21.21 7.72
CA GLY A 95 -2.69 -22.52 7.58
C GLY A 95 -3.92 -22.47 6.69
N THR A 96 -4.50 -23.64 6.47
CA THR A 96 -5.73 -23.82 5.69
C THR A 96 -6.79 -24.46 6.57
N LEU A 97 -7.87 -23.75 6.81
CA LEU A 97 -9.05 -24.24 7.49
C LEU A 97 -9.98 -24.90 6.47
N HIS A 98 -10.39 -26.13 6.76
CA HIS A 98 -11.41 -26.88 6.02
C HIS A 98 -12.67 -27.01 6.87
N ILE A 99 -13.80 -26.59 6.34
CA ILE A 99 -15.12 -26.81 6.92
C ILE A 99 -15.89 -27.69 5.96
N ARG A 100 -15.82 -29.00 6.18
CA ARG A 100 -16.47 -30.00 5.33
C ARG A 100 -17.90 -30.23 5.77
N ASP A 101 -18.85 -30.03 4.86
CA ASP A 101 -20.26 -30.35 5.11
C ASP A 101 -20.48 -31.88 5.05
N LEU A 102 -21.09 -32.43 6.07
CA LEU A 102 -21.42 -33.86 6.17
C LEU A 102 -22.86 -34.16 5.70
N ASN A 103 -23.63 -33.15 5.36
CA ASN A 103 -24.93 -33.31 4.77
C ASN A 103 -24.83 -33.62 3.28
N GLN A 104 -25.73 -34.47 2.78
CA GLN A 104 -25.90 -34.70 1.35
C GLN A 104 -27.12 -33.94 0.86
N GLY A 105 -27.29 -33.75 -0.44
CA GLY A 105 -28.47 -33.17 -1.06
C GLY A 105 -28.20 -32.23 -2.20
N LEU A 106 -29.23 -31.84 -2.95
CA LEU A 106 -29.11 -30.95 -4.10
C LEU A 106 -28.92 -29.51 -3.65
N ILE A 107 -27.94 -28.86 -4.29
CA ILE A 107 -27.61 -27.45 -4.04
C ILE A 107 -28.26 -26.57 -5.11
N SER A 108 -28.84 -25.46 -4.66
CA SER A 108 -29.41 -24.43 -5.53
C SER A 108 -29.32 -23.04 -4.92
N GLY A 109 -29.44 -22.01 -5.74
CA GLY A 109 -29.51 -20.61 -5.29
C GLY A 109 -28.26 -20.15 -4.55
N TYR A 110 -27.08 -20.60 -4.96
CA TYR A 110 -25.82 -20.17 -4.35
C TYR A 110 -25.57 -18.67 -4.58
N HIS A 111 -25.10 -18.00 -3.55
CA HIS A 111 -24.77 -16.60 -3.58
C HIS A 111 -23.69 -16.28 -2.55
N ARG A 112 -22.64 -15.59 -2.95
CA ARG A 112 -21.51 -15.18 -2.12
C ARG A 112 -21.27 -13.67 -2.28
N GLN A 113 -21.01 -12.96 -1.17
CA GLN A 113 -20.78 -11.52 -1.23
C GLN A 113 -19.80 -11.04 -0.14
N LEU A 114 -19.09 -9.96 -0.45
CA LEU A 114 -18.39 -9.09 0.50
C LEU A 114 -19.12 -7.74 0.54
N ASN A 115 -19.65 -7.37 1.69
CA ASN A 115 -20.28 -6.08 1.89
C ASN A 115 -19.25 -5.08 2.45
N LEU A 116 -18.86 -4.11 1.64
CA LEU A 116 -17.86 -3.09 2.02
C LEU A 116 -18.37 -2.13 3.10
N ASP A 117 -19.69 -1.95 3.28
CA ASP A 117 -20.22 -1.04 4.29
C ASP A 117 -20.11 -1.62 5.72
N SER A 118 -19.82 -2.91 5.84
CA SER A 118 -19.73 -3.61 7.13
C SER A 118 -18.53 -4.54 7.26
N ALA A 119 -17.73 -4.70 6.20
CA ALA A 119 -16.61 -5.63 6.10
C ALA A 119 -17.01 -7.08 6.47
N LEU A 120 -18.18 -7.50 6.02
CA LEU A 120 -18.72 -8.84 6.25
C LEU A 120 -18.75 -9.63 4.93
N VAL A 121 -18.20 -10.84 4.96
CA VAL A 121 -18.42 -11.84 3.92
C VAL A 121 -19.59 -12.72 4.32
N ARG A 122 -20.44 -13.03 3.37
CA ARG A 122 -21.55 -13.95 3.55
C ARG A 122 -21.74 -14.82 2.31
N ASP A 123 -21.94 -16.09 2.50
CA ASP A 123 -22.49 -16.98 1.48
C ASP A 123 -23.78 -17.64 1.94
N ARG A 124 -24.63 -17.99 0.98
CA ARG A 124 -25.90 -18.67 1.22
C ARG A 124 -26.23 -19.58 0.05
N TYR A 125 -26.91 -20.66 0.35
CA TYR A 125 -27.44 -21.60 -0.64
C TYR A 125 -28.60 -22.39 -0.06
N MET A 126 -29.31 -23.09 -0.92
CA MET A 126 -30.32 -24.05 -0.50
C MET A 126 -29.76 -25.47 -0.65
N ARG A 127 -29.94 -26.31 0.38
CA ARG A 127 -29.69 -27.76 0.30
C ARG A 127 -31.02 -28.49 0.53
N ASP A 128 -31.51 -29.21 -0.47
CA ASP A 128 -32.83 -29.86 -0.47
C ASP A 128 -33.95 -28.91 -0.02
N GLY A 129 -33.95 -27.69 -0.49
CA GLY A 129 -34.94 -26.67 -0.14
C GLY A 129 -34.75 -26.01 1.23
N SER A 130 -33.75 -26.43 2.03
CA SER A 130 -33.43 -25.82 3.32
C SER A 130 -32.30 -24.81 3.18
N ALA A 131 -32.47 -23.60 3.76
CA ALA A 131 -31.47 -22.54 3.67
C ALA A 131 -30.24 -22.84 4.55
N VAL A 132 -29.09 -22.62 4.00
CA VAL A 132 -27.78 -22.60 4.70
C VAL A 132 -27.17 -21.22 4.50
N THR A 133 -26.68 -20.62 5.58
CA THR A 133 -25.98 -19.32 5.53
C THR A 133 -24.69 -19.40 6.34
N ARG A 134 -23.63 -18.83 5.80
CA ARG A 134 -22.35 -18.67 6.51
C ARG A 134 -21.95 -17.18 6.46
N GLU A 135 -21.55 -16.62 7.60
CA GLU A 135 -21.09 -15.24 7.71
C GLU A 135 -19.69 -15.24 8.34
N TYR A 136 -18.80 -14.39 7.80
CA TYR A 136 -17.39 -14.33 8.17
C TYR A 136 -16.97 -12.89 8.39
N PHE A 137 -16.17 -12.65 9.42
CA PHE A 137 -15.49 -11.37 9.62
C PHE A 137 -14.23 -11.52 10.46
N ALA A 138 -13.33 -10.54 10.35
CA ALA A 138 -12.12 -10.43 11.18
C ALA A 138 -12.25 -9.17 12.06
N SER A 139 -12.47 -9.36 13.36
CA SER A 139 -12.61 -8.26 14.34
C SER A 139 -11.25 -7.80 14.84
N ASN A 140 -10.95 -6.49 14.70
CA ASN A 140 -9.75 -5.92 15.28
C ASN A 140 -9.87 -5.73 16.80
N PRO A 141 -10.97 -5.15 17.34
CA PRO A 141 -11.08 -4.97 18.79
C PRO A 141 -11.13 -6.28 19.57
N ASP A 142 -11.68 -7.35 18.98
CA ASP A 142 -11.77 -8.65 19.63
C ASP A 142 -10.61 -9.59 19.28
N ARG A 143 -9.71 -9.19 18.36
CA ARG A 143 -8.50 -9.91 17.92
C ARG A 143 -8.77 -11.33 17.39
N LEU A 144 -9.89 -11.53 16.68
CA LEU A 144 -10.30 -12.83 16.19
C LEU A 144 -10.91 -12.78 14.79
N ILE A 145 -10.97 -13.96 14.17
CA ILE A 145 -11.85 -14.23 13.03
C ILE A 145 -13.05 -15.03 13.55
N ALA A 146 -14.25 -14.61 13.17
CA ALA A 146 -15.48 -15.29 13.51
C ALA A 146 -16.19 -15.82 12.27
N ILE A 147 -16.66 -17.07 12.34
CA ILE A 147 -17.43 -17.73 11.29
C ILE A 147 -18.70 -18.26 11.92
N ARG A 148 -19.87 -17.84 11.44
CA ARG A 148 -21.16 -18.38 11.87
C ARG A 148 -21.83 -19.15 10.74
N LEU A 149 -22.23 -20.37 11.04
CA LEU A 149 -23.05 -21.23 10.19
C LEU A 149 -24.44 -21.33 10.77
N THR A 150 -25.45 -21.22 9.91
CA THR A 150 -26.87 -21.41 10.30
C THR A 150 -27.59 -22.24 9.26
N GLY A 151 -28.57 -23.04 9.73
CA GLY A 151 -29.33 -24.01 8.95
C GLY A 151 -29.19 -25.41 9.54
N LYS A 152 -29.14 -26.45 8.73
CA LYS A 152 -28.82 -27.82 9.19
C LYS A 152 -27.30 -27.96 9.21
N VAL A 153 -26.69 -27.87 10.39
CA VAL A 153 -25.21 -27.89 10.56
C VAL A 153 -24.75 -29.27 11.02
N ASN A 154 -24.15 -30.01 10.10
CA ASN A 154 -23.37 -31.22 10.36
C ASN A 154 -22.04 -31.04 9.62
N ILE A 155 -20.97 -30.78 10.34
CA ILE A 155 -19.67 -30.42 9.73
C ILE A 155 -18.50 -31.13 10.40
N ALA A 156 -17.43 -31.33 9.64
CA ALA A 156 -16.13 -31.67 10.16
C ALA A 156 -15.15 -30.51 9.91
N VAL A 157 -14.45 -30.08 10.94
CA VAL A 157 -13.53 -28.93 10.91
C VAL A 157 -12.11 -29.41 11.15
N THR A 158 -11.20 -29.09 10.23
CA THR A 158 -9.75 -29.39 10.34
C THR A 158 -8.93 -28.17 9.95
N ILE A 159 -7.73 -28.05 10.50
CA ILE A 159 -6.74 -27.05 10.06
C ILE A 159 -5.49 -27.82 9.64
N THR A 160 -4.98 -27.52 8.46
CA THR A 160 -3.72 -28.02 7.92
C THR A 160 -2.77 -26.86 7.65
N GLY A 161 -1.49 -27.12 7.50
CA GLY A 161 -0.49 -26.11 7.19
C GLY A 161 0.45 -26.56 6.08
N GLN A 162 1.03 -25.60 5.37
CA GLN A 162 2.11 -25.86 4.41
C GLN A 162 3.49 -25.84 5.08
N THR A 163 3.59 -25.21 6.26
CA THR A 163 4.80 -25.16 7.10
C THR A 163 4.79 -26.32 8.11
N PRO A 164 5.93 -26.63 8.75
CA PRO A 164 5.97 -27.66 9.81
C PRO A 164 4.99 -27.33 10.94
N HIS A 165 4.08 -28.27 11.22
CA HIS A 165 3.02 -28.07 12.22
C HIS A 165 2.54 -29.38 12.85
N SER A 166 1.80 -29.26 13.93
CA SER A 166 0.94 -30.30 14.49
C SER A 166 -0.41 -29.72 14.87
N ALA A 167 -1.48 -30.47 14.66
CA ALA A 167 -2.83 -30.07 15.02
C ALA A 167 -3.45 -31.12 15.95
N LYS A 168 -4.22 -30.67 16.97
CA LYS A 168 -4.90 -31.52 17.95
C LYS A 168 -6.26 -30.96 18.30
N ALA A 169 -7.27 -31.83 18.27
CA ALA A 169 -8.60 -31.52 18.74
C ALA A 169 -8.80 -32.01 20.18
N ALA A 170 -9.42 -31.19 21.04
CA ALA A 170 -9.79 -31.54 22.40
C ALA A 170 -11.01 -30.74 22.87
N GLY A 171 -12.03 -31.40 23.39
CA GLY A 171 -13.28 -30.74 23.78
C GLY A 171 -13.94 -30.05 22.59
N ASN A 172 -14.11 -28.74 22.66
CA ASN A 172 -14.62 -27.93 21.57
C ASN A 172 -13.56 -27.05 20.89
N GLN A 173 -12.28 -27.39 21.08
CA GLN A 173 -11.17 -26.65 20.51
C GLN A 173 -10.32 -27.49 19.56
N LEU A 174 -9.77 -26.84 18.54
CA LEU A 174 -8.75 -27.36 17.64
C LEU A 174 -7.55 -26.43 17.73
N THR A 175 -6.41 -26.93 18.15
CA THR A 175 -5.16 -26.17 18.30
C THR A 175 -4.15 -26.65 17.27
N MET A 176 -3.58 -25.73 16.51
CA MET A 176 -2.45 -25.97 15.61
C MET A 176 -1.24 -25.17 16.09
N THR A 177 -0.11 -25.84 16.26
CA THR A 177 1.18 -25.19 16.56
C THR A 177 2.21 -25.57 15.52
N GLY A 178 3.15 -24.69 15.26
CA GLY A 178 4.20 -24.93 14.28
C GLY A 178 5.19 -23.77 14.21
N HIS A 179 5.95 -23.75 13.13
CA HIS A 179 6.93 -22.69 12.88
C HIS A 179 7.06 -22.41 11.39
N ALA A 180 7.54 -21.22 11.06
CA ALA A 180 7.87 -20.83 9.68
C ALA A 180 8.95 -21.75 9.09
N MET A 181 9.01 -21.86 7.77
CA MET A 181 10.03 -22.68 7.08
C MET A 181 11.45 -22.26 7.51
N GLY A 182 12.27 -23.26 7.76
CA GLY A 182 13.65 -23.11 8.20
C GLY A 182 13.97 -23.91 9.45
N ASP A 183 15.08 -23.59 10.11
CA ASP A 183 15.50 -24.19 11.37
C ASP A 183 14.52 -23.80 12.49
N PRO A 184 13.86 -24.76 13.17
CA PRO A 184 12.92 -24.45 14.25
C PRO A 184 13.55 -23.67 15.41
N GLN A 185 14.87 -23.73 15.60
CA GLN A 185 15.56 -22.98 16.63
C GLN A 185 15.80 -21.49 16.23
N GLN A 186 15.45 -21.11 15.01
CA GLN A 186 15.70 -19.78 14.45
C GLN A 186 14.47 -19.21 13.73
N SER A 187 13.34 -19.88 13.77
CA SER A 187 12.13 -19.50 13.04
C SER A 187 11.06 -18.95 13.96
N ILE A 188 10.16 -18.13 13.41
CA ILE A 188 8.95 -17.67 14.09
C ILE A 188 8.04 -18.89 14.33
N HIS A 189 7.62 -19.08 15.57
CA HIS A 189 6.64 -20.08 15.98
C HIS A 189 5.25 -19.46 16.05
N PHE A 190 4.21 -20.28 15.95
CA PHE A 190 2.82 -19.85 16.06
C PHE A 190 1.94 -20.82 16.84
N CYS A 191 0.84 -20.30 17.35
CA CYS A 191 -0.26 -21.07 17.93
C CYS A 191 -1.59 -20.51 17.42
N THR A 192 -2.28 -21.31 16.61
CA THR A 192 -3.66 -21.04 16.16
C THR A 192 -4.62 -21.87 16.98
N ILE A 193 -5.64 -21.23 17.56
CA ILE A 193 -6.70 -21.93 18.28
C ILE A 193 -8.05 -21.60 17.63
N LEU A 194 -8.77 -22.64 17.24
CA LEU A 194 -10.16 -22.56 16.82
C LEU A 194 -11.04 -23.11 17.95
N LYS A 195 -12.04 -22.33 18.39
CA LYS A 195 -13.05 -22.73 19.38
C LYS A 195 -14.41 -22.77 18.70
N ALA A 196 -15.12 -23.90 18.88
CA ALA A 196 -16.47 -24.07 18.38
C ALA A 196 -17.53 -23.86 19.48
N GLU A 197 -18.58 -23.10 19.17
CA GLU A 197 -19.78 -22.95 19.99
C GLU A 197 -21.01 -23.33 19.15
N THR A 198 -21.91 -24.17 19.70
CA THR A 198 -23.03 -24.70 18.93
C THR A 198 -24.20 -25.11 19.84
N ASP A 199 -25.38 -25.18 19.28
CA ASP A 199 -26.56 -25.79 19.92
C ASP A 199 -26.68 -27.32 19.69
N GLY A 200 -25.72 -27.89 18.93
CA GLY A 200 -25.60 -29.32 18.67
C GLY A 200 -24.54 -30.02 19.52
N THR A 201 -24.07 -31.16 19.05
CA THR A 201 -23.02 -31.96 19.70
C THR A 201 -21.68 -31.73 19.05
N VAL A 202 -20.61 -31.52 19.87
CA VAL A 202 -19.21 -31.44 19.42
C VAL A 202 -18.49 -32.70 19.86
N THR A 203 -17.75 -33.30 18.93
CA THR A 203 -16.83 -34.41 19.23
C THR A 203 -15.46 -34.09 18.66
N ALA A 204 -14.42 -34.38 19.45
CA ALA A 204 -13.03 -34.20 19.06
C ALA A 204 -12.38 -35.61 18.81
N SER A 205 -11.70 -35.73 17.68
CA SER A 205 -10.91 -36.90 17.36
C SER A 205 -9.65 -36.48 16.60
N ASP A 206 -8.49 -36.89 17.10
CA ASP A 206 -7.18 -36.53 16.54
C ASP A 206 -7.04 -35.01 16.28
N SER A 207 -7.12 -34.60 15.02
CA SER A 207 -7.04 -33.21 14.56
C SER A 207 -8.38 -32.72 13.97
N THR A 208 -9.49 -33.35 14.30
CA THR A 208 -10.82 -33.02 13.73
C THR A 208 -11.81 -32.69 14.82
N LEU A 209 -12.52 -31.57 14.67
CA LEU A 209 -13.77 -31.30 15.40
C LEU A 209 -14.95 -31.65 14.51
N THR A 210 -15.87 -32.49 15.01
CA THR A 210 -17.11 -32.81 14.32
C THR A 210 -18.28 -32.20 15.10
N ILE A 211 -19.11 -31.39 14.42
CA ILE A 211 -20.34 -30.83 14.95
C ILE A 211 -21.49 -31.52 14.26
N ARG A 212 -22.48 -32.00 15.06
CA ARG A 212 -23.67 -32.70 14.55
C ARG A 212 -24.92 -32.17 15.19
N ASP A 213 -26.02 -32.32 14.44
CA ASP A 213 -27.39 -32.04 14.86
C ASP A 213 -27.58 -30.62 15.39
N ALA A 214 -26.85 -29.68 14.81
CA ALA A 214 -26.93 -28.27 15.16
C ALA A 214 -27.80 -27.48 14.15
N ARG A 215 -28.40 -26.41 14.64
CA ARG A 215 -29.04 -25.37 13.82
C ARG A 215 -28.12 -24.19 13.60
N GLN A 216 -27.15 -24.03 14.49
CA GLN A 216 -26.12 -23.02 14.36
C GLN A 216 -24.76 -23.50 14.95
N ALA A 217 -23.70 -23.03 14.38
CA ALA A 217 -22.36 -23.15 14.93
C ALA A 217 -21.58 -21.84 14.72
N THR A 218 -20.79 -21.47 15.70
CA THR A 218 -19.83 -20.35 15.61
C THR A 218 -18.44 -20.88 15.83
N LEU A 219 -17.53 -20.53 14.94
CA LEU A 219 -16.11 -20.83 15.05
C LEU A 219 -15.37 -19.51 15.30
N TYR A 220 -14.65 -19.43 16.41
CA TYR A 220 -13.75 -18.32 16.74
C TYR A 220 -12.32 -18.79 16.51
N ILE A 221 -11.56 -18.01 15.76
CA ILE A 221 -10.17 -18.33 15.40
C ILE A 221 -9.30 -17.20 15.87
N ILE A 222 -8.26 -17.54 16.64
CA ILE A 222 -7.21 -16.62 17.04
C ILE A 222 -5.86 -17.19 16.62
N ASN A 223 -4.85 -16.33 16.49
CA ASN A 223 -3.48 -16.75 16.29
C ASN A 223 -2.51 -15.79 16.96
N GLU A 224 -1.48 -16.37 17.56
CA GLU A 224 -0.34 -15.62 18.05
C GLU A 224 0.97 -16.21 17.54
N THR A 225 1.97 -15.37 17.33
CA THR A 225 3.29 -15.75 16.87
C THR A 225 4.36 -15.36 17.89
N SER A 226 5.52 -15.99 17.80
CA SER A 226 6.67 -15.63 18.64
C SER A 226 7.39 -14.35 18.18
N PHE A 227 6.94 -13.69 17.10
CA PHE A 227 7.51 -12.41 16.69
C PHE A 227 7.32 -11.35 17.78
N ASN A 228 8.42 -10.74 18.24
CA ASN A 228 8.43 -9.75 19.33
C ASN A 228 9.15 -8.44 18.96
N GLY A 229 9.44 -8.26 17.68
CA GLY A 229 10.15 -7.10 17.16
C GLY A 229 11.27 -7.50 16.19
N PHE A 230 11.68 -6.54 15.36
CA PHE A 230 12.65 -6.78 14.28
C PHE A 230 14.06 -7.19 14.76
N ASP A 231 14.40 -6.91 16.00
CA ASP A 231 15.69 -7.17 16.63
C ASP A 231 15.64 -8.23 17.75
N CYS A 232 14.47 -8.84 17.95
CA CYS A 232 14.26 -9.92 18.92
C CYS A 232 14.34 -11.27 18.24
N HIS A 233 15.22 -12.17 18.74
CA HIS A 233 15.32 -13.52 18.21
C HIS A 233 14.02 -14.29 18.49
N PRO A 234 13.38 -14.91 17.48
CA PRO A 234 12.00 -15.42 17.60
C PRO A 234 11.83 -16.60 18.58
N VAL A 235 12.93 -17.24 19.02
CA VAL A 235 12.89 -18.36 19.95
C VAL A 235 13.43 -17.97 21.34
N THR A 236 14.58 -17.27 21.42
CA THR A 236 15.20 -16.94 22.73
C THR A 236 14.61 -15.67 23.34
N ASP A 237 14.15 -14.72 22.51
CA ASP A 237 13.62 -13.43 22.93
C ASP A 237 12.20 -13.18 22.39
N GLY A 238 11.60 -14.25 21.85
CA GLY A 238 10.27 -14.22 21.25
C GLY A 238 9.16 -13.97 22.28
N ALA A 239 8.00 -13.54 21.78
CA ALA A 239 6.80 -13.46 22.60
C ALA A 239 6.36 -14.86 23.06
N ASP A 240 5.77 -14.94 24.24
CA ASP A 240 5.13 -16.17 24.71
C ASP A 240 3.79 -16.39 23.97
N TYR A 241 3.92 -16.82 22.72
CA TYR A 241 2.79 -17.00 21.81
C TYR A 241 1.77 -18.03 22.30
N LEU A 242 2.20 -19.02 23.12
CA LEU A 242 1.29 -20.01 23.70
C LEU A 242 0.41 -19.38 24.79
N ALA A 243 1.02 -18.59 25.68
CA ALA A 243 0.28 -17.87 26.72
C ALA A 243 -0.64 -16.82 26.11
N LEU A 244 -0.17 -16.05 25.11
CA LEU A 244 -0.98 -15.05 24.41
C LEU A 244 -2.17 -15.67 23.69
N ALA A 245 -1.97 -16.79 22.97
CA ALA A 245 -3.06 -17.50 22.32
C ALA A 245 -4.06 -18.08 23.31
N SER A 246 -3.60 -18.57 24.45
CA SER A 246 -4.47 -19.05 25.54
C SER A 246 -5.30 -17.92 26.13
N ASP A 247 -4.71 -16.75 26.31
CA ASP A 247 -5.39 -15.55 26.82
C ASP A 247 -6.45 -15.06 25.82
N ASP A 248 -6.12 -14.98 24.55
CA ASP A 248 -7.03 -14.51 23.51
C ASP A 248 -8.23 -15.43 23.36
N ILE A 249 -8.03 -16.75 23.34
CA ILE A 249 -9.17 -17.68 23.27
C ILE A 249 -10.01 -17.68 24.56
N TRP A 250 -9.39 -17.43 25.73
CA TRP A 250 -10.11 -17.30 26.99
C TRP A 250 -11.03 -16.07 26.97
N HIS A 251 -10.58 -14.95 26.41
CA HIS A 251 -11.41 -13.75 26.28
C HIS A 251 -12.69 -13.99 25.47
N THR A 252 -12.68 -14.94 24.52
CA THR A 252 -13.88 -15.30 23.75
C THR A 252 -15.02 -15.87 24.59
N GLN A 253 -14.77 -16.28 25.84
CA GLN A 253 -15.81 -16.79 26.76
C GLN A 253 -16.83 -15.71 27.14
N ASN A 254 -16.42 -14.44 27.09
CA ASN A 254 -17.26 -13.30 27.45
C ASN A 254 -17.81 -12.55 26.24
N ILE A 255 -17.56 -13.06 25.02
CA ILE A 255 -17.96 -12.43 23.76
C ILE A 255 -19.03 -13.30 23.11
N THR A 256 -20.20 -12.73 22.83
CA THR A 256 -21.17 -13.36 21.96
C THR A 256 -20.86 -13.03 20.52
N TYR A 257 -21.29 -13.89 19.59
CA TYR A 257 -21.13 -13.60 18.17
C TYR A 257 -21.70 -12.24 17.76
N ASP A 258 -22.90 -11.90 18.23
CA ASP A 258 -23.54 -10.63 17.89
C ASP A 258 -22.82 -9.45 18.53
N GLY A 259 -22.20 -9.64 19.70
CA GLY A 259 -21.32 -8.68 20.34
C GLY A 259 -20.07 -8.43 19.50
N ALA A 260 -19.34 -9.48 19.14
CA ALA A 260 -18.13 -9.39 18.29
C ALA A 260 -18.45 -8.77 16.93
N ARG A 261 -19.57 -9.15 16.31
CA ARG A 261 -20.04 -8.57 15.05
C ARG A 261 -20.33 -7.08 15.18
N THR A 262 -20.95 -6.67 16.27
CA THR A 262 -21.25 -5.25 16.54
C THR A 262 -19.96 -4.45 16.74
N ASN A 263 -19.02 -4.98 17.53
CA ASN A 263 -17.72 -4.38 17.74
C ASN A 263 -16.94 -4.22 16.44
N HIS A 264 -16.89 -5.29 15.63
CA HIS A 264 -16.24 -5.28 14.32
C HIS A 264 -16.81 -4.22 13.39
N VAL A 265 -18.14 -4.18 13.23
CA VAL A 265 -18.78 -3.21 12.32
C VAL A 265 -18.59 -1.78 12.80
N ALA A 266 -18.68 -1.53 14.11
CA ALA A 266 -18.47 -0.20 14.69
C ALA A 266 -17.02 0.28 14.51
N ASP A 267 -16.05 -0.59 14.79
CA ASP A 267 -14.63 -0.29 14.58
C ASP A 267 -14.31 -0.01 13.11
N TYR A 268 -14.77 -0.85 12.20
CA TYR A 268 -14.54 -0.69 10.78
C TYR A 268 -15.16 0.61 10.23
N ARG A 269 -16.41 0.89 10.57
CA ARG A 269 -17.15 2.04 10.07
C ARG A 269 -16.58 3.38 10.52
N GLN A 270 -15.90 3.46 11.66
CA GLN A 270 -15.23 4.70 12.07
C GLN A 270 -14.22 5.21 11.04
N PHE A 271 -13.67 4.32 10.22
CA PHE A 271 -12.75 4.64 9.13
C PHE A 271 -13.47 4.68 7.77
N TYR A 272 -14.22 3.65 7.46
CA TYR A 272 -14.85 3.48 6.15
C TYR A 272 -15.87 4.57 5.83
N ASP A 273 -16.72 4.93 6.78
CA ASP A 273 -17.80 5.92 6.58
C ASP A 273 -17.30 7.37 6.42
N ARG A 274 -16.00 7.62 6.64
CA ARG A 274 -15.41 8.97 6.50
C ARG A 274 -15.45 9.51 5.08
N VAL A 275 -15.39 8.63 4.07
CA VAL A 275 -15.33 9.03 2.67
C VAL A 275 -16.44 8.36 1.87
N LYS A 276 -17.18 9.18 1.13
CA LYS A 276 -18.20 8.71 0.18
C LYS A 276 -17.91 9.29 -1.19
N LEU A 277 -17.95 8.45 -2.20
CA LEU A 277 -17.77 8.83 -3.61
C LEU A 277 -19.00 8.40 -4.41
N GLN A 278 -19.54 9.34 -5.16
CA GLN A 278 -20.62 9.10 -6.12
C GLN A 278 -20.22 9.68 -7.46
N LEU A 279 -20.12 8.86 -8.48
CA LEU A 279 -19.84 9.23 -9.85
C LEU A 279 -21.14 9.15 -10.67
N GLY A 280 -21.61 10.33 -11.12
CA GLY A 280 -22.89 10.44 -11.83
C GLY A 280 -24.13 10.24 -10.95
N ALA A 281 -25.23 9.79 -11.56
CA ALA A 281 -26.43 9.42 -10.83
C ALA A 281 -26.17 8.17 -9.95
N PRO A 282 -26.88 8.03 -8.81
CA PRO A 282 -26.81 6.81 -8.02
C PRO A 282 -27.08 5.59 -8.91
N SER A 283 -26.18 4.62 -8.90
CA SER A 283 -26.29 3.41 -9.67
C SER A 283 -26.08 2.20 -8.75
N HIS A 284 -26.81 1.14 -9.02
CA HIS A 284 -26.67 -0.16 -8.36
C HIS A 284 -26.46 -1.22 -9.43
N TYR A 285 -25.70 -2.23 -9.09
CA TYR A 285 -25.54 -3.40 -9.91
C TYR A 285 -25.86 -4.63 -9.06
N ASN A 286 -26.74 -5.48 -9.55
CA ASN A 286 -27.23 -6.64 -8.81
C ASN A 286 -26.71 -7.98 -9.39
N GLY A 287 -25.86 -7.94 -10.39
CA GLY A 287 -25.23 -9.11 -10.98
C GLY A 287 -23.87 -9.44 -10.37
N PRO A 288 -23.23 -10.54 -10.82
CA PRO A 288 -21.89 -10.92 -10.37
C PRO A 288 -20.82 -9.90 -10.74
N THR A 289 -19.91 -9.62 -9.81
CA THR A 289 -18.86 -8.58 -9.97
C THR A 289 -17.84 -8.95 -11.03
N ASP A 290 -17.45 -10.21 -11.12
CA ASP A 290 -16.57 -10.74 -12.16
C ASP A 290 -17.15 -10.55 -13.56
N LYS A 291 -18.46 -10.79 -13.73
CA LYS A 291 -19.17 -10.51 -14.98
C LYS A 291 -19.19 -9.01 -15.29
N LEU A 292 -19.44 -8.16 -14.29
CA LEU A 292 -19.42 -6.72 -14.48
C LEU A 292 -18.03 -6.24 -14.95
N LEU A 293 -16.97 -6.75 -14.32
CA LEU A 293 -15.59 -6.44 -14.69
C LEU A 293 -15.26 -6.91 -16.11
N LYS A 294 -15.69 -8.12 -16.46
CA LYS A 294 -15.49 -8.67 -17.80
C LYS A 294 -16.24 -7.87 -18.86
N ASP A 295 -17.51 -7.54 -18.62
CA ASP A 295 -18.31 -6.70 -19.53
C ASP A 295 -17.71 -5.29 -19.69
N TYR A 296 -17.19 -4.72 -18.62
CA TYR A 296 -16.49 -3.42 -18.62
C TYR A 296 -15.24 -3.47 -19.51
N THR A 297 -14.50 -4.56 -19.51
CA THR A 297 -13.31 -4.78 -20.33
C THR A 297 -13.66 -5.03 -21.79
N ASP A 298 -14.48 -6.06 -22.06
CA ASP A 298 -14.73 -6.60 -23.40
C ASP A 298 -15.59 -5.67 -24.29
N GLN A 299 -16.54 -4.96 -23.66
CA GLN A 299 -17.50 -4.13 -24.40
C GLN A 299 -17.12 -2.66 -24.42
N GLY A 300 -15.96 -2.28 -23.87
CA GLY A 300 -15.59 -0.88 -23.68
C GLY A 300 -16.57 -0.16 -22.77
N GLY A 301 -17.30 -0.91 -21.92
CA GLY A 301 -18.37 -0.45 -21.09
C GLY A 301 -17.95 0.64 -20.14
N GLN A 302 -18.92 1.45 -19.71
CA GLN A 302 -18.75 2.48 -18.69
C GLN A 302 -19.58 2.08 -17.50
N SER A 303 -18.94 1.80 -16.38
CA SER A 303 -19.63 1.50 -15.12
C SER A 303 -19.11 2.38 -14.00
N ARG A 304 -19.77 3.50 -13.78
CA ARG A 304 -19.44 4.38 -12.66
C ARG A 304 -19.61 3.68 -11.31
N TYR A 305 -20.47 2.67 -11.26
CA TYR A 305 -20.60 1.82 -10.08
C TYR A 305 -19.32 1.00 -9.83
N LEU A 306 -18.77 0.33 -10.85
CA LEU A 306 -17.53 -0.44 -10.74
C LEU A 306 -16.35 0.47 -10.38
N GLU A 307 -16.24 1.64 -11.01
CA GLU A 307 -15.20 2.62 -10.74
C GLU A 307 -15.25 3.12 -9.29
N ALA A 308 -16.43 3.46 -8.78
CA ALA A 308 -16.60 3.84 -7.38
C ALA A 308 -16.42 2.66 -6.41
N LEU A 309 -16.82 1.44 -6.80
CA LEU A 309 -16.62 0.22 -6.03
C LEU A 309 -15.14 -0.09 -5.86
N TYR A 310 -14.35 -0.01 -6.94
CA TYR A 310 -12.90 -0.26 -6.91
C TYR A 310 -12.17 0.73 -5.99
N PHE A 311 -12.54 2.02 -6.05
CA PHE A 311 -12.03 3.04 -5.13
C PHE A 311 -12.32 2.67 -3.66
N GLN A 312 -13.55 2.32 -3.33
CA GLN A 312 -13.93 1.95 -1.96
C GLN A 312 -13.33 0.61 -1.54
N TYR A 313 -13.08 -0.29 -2.49
CA TYR A 313 -12.39 -1.55 -2.23
C TYR A 313 -10.93 -1.33 -1.84
N GLY A 314 -10.21 -0.42 -2.51
CA GLY A 314 -8.85 -0.01 -2.09
C GLY A 314 -8.83 0.50 -0.65
N ARG A 315 -9.80 1.32 -0.24
CA ARG A 315 -9.94 1.76 1.15
C ARG A 315 -10.22 0.59 2.11
N TYR A 316 -11.10 -0.33 1.74
CA TYR A 316 -11.38 -1.55 2.49
C TYR A 316 -10.10 -2.39 2.70
N LEU A 317 -9.35 -2.62 1.65
CA LEU A 317 -8.12 -3.42 1.70
C LEU A 317 -7.08 -2.79 2.65
N LEU A 318 -6.92 -1.46 2.64
CA LEU A 318 -5.97 -0.78 3.51
C LEU A 318 -6.40 -0.86 4.99
N ILE A 319 -7.68 -0.65 5.29
CA ILE A 319 -8.24 -0.81 6.66
C ILE A 319 -8.03 -2.24 7.16
N SER A 320 -8.21 -3.24 6.28
CA SER A 320 -8.17 -4.65 6.62
C SER A 320 -6.74 -5.22 6.74
N SER A 321 -5.73 -4.57 6.15
CA SER A 321 -4.35 -5.10 6.08
C SER A 321 -3.32 -4.36 6.92
N SER A 322 -3.57 -3.10 7.34
CA SER A 322 -2.53 -2.24 7.91
C SER A 322 -2.93 -1.64 9.26
N ARG A 323 -2.91 -2.46 10.31
CA ARG A 323 -3.27 -2.04 11.70
C ARG A 323 -2.35 -2.62 12.78
N THR A 324 -1.40 -3.48 12.42
CA THR A 324 -0.44 -4.07 13.37
C THR A 324 0.69 -3.09 13.62
N LYS A 325 0.94 -2.80 14.89
CA LYS A 325 2.01 -1.87 15.30
C LYS A 325 3.36 -2.30 14.72
N ASN A 326 4.04 -1.39 14.04
CA ASN A 326 5.37 -1.55 13.45
C ASN A 326 5.48 -2.59 12.31
N VAL A 327 4.36 -3.18 11.87
CA VAL A 327 4.34 -4.16 10.78
C VAL A 327 3.34 -3.68 9.71
N PRO A 328 3.82 -3.01 8.67
CA PRO A 328 2.96 -2.49 7.60
C PRO A 328 2.42 -3.60 6.70
N ALA A 329 1.45 -3.25 5.84
CA ALA A 329 0.99 -4.11 4.77
C ALA A 329 2.15 -4.40 3.81
N ASN A 330 2.40 -5.70 3.54
CA ASN A 330 3.47 -6.14 2.64
C ASN A 330 3.03 -6.15 1.17
N LEU A 331 3.82 -6.73 0.27
CA LEU A 331 3.53 -6.82 -1.16
C LEU A 331 2.22 -7.55 -1.47
N GLN A 332 1.80 -8.48 -0.60
CA GLN A 332 0.52 -9.19 -0.66
C GLN A 332 -0.55 -8.54 0.24
N GLY A 333 -0.27 -7.37 0.80
CA GLY A 333 -1.08 -6.77 1.86
C GLY A 333 -1.04 -7.58 3.14
N LEU A 334 -1.95 -8.51 3.28
CA LEU A 334 -2.07 -9.45 4.39
C LEU A 334 -2.32 -10.88 3.89
N TRP A 335 -2.57 -11.09 2.60
CA TRP A 335 -3.18 -12.32 2.07
C TRP A 335 -2.28 -13.05 1.10
N THR A 336 -1.94 -14.30 1.42
CA THR A 336 -1.27 -15.23 0.52
C THR A 336 -1.74 -16.66 0.78
N PRO A 337 -2.06 -17.43 -0.27
CA PRO A 337 -2.28 -18.88 -0.16
C PRO A 337 -0.99 -19.68 -0.41
N HIS A 338 0.12 -19.02 -0.81
CA HIS A 338 1.33 -19.68 -1.30
C HIS A 338 2.41 -19.75 -0.23
N LEU A 339 2.98 -20.96 -0.01
CA LEU A 339 4.12 -21.17 0.88
C LEU A 339 5.30 -20.24 0.53
N TRP A 340 5.55 -20.09 -0.75
CA TRP A 340 6.56 -19.19 -1.30
C TRP A 340 5.85 -18.09 -2.09
N SER A 341 5.48 -17.05 -1.37
CA SER A 341 4.81 -15.88 -1.97
C SER A 341 5.66 -15.29 -3.11
N PRO A 342 5.03 -14.86 -4.22
CA PRO A 342 5.73 -14.11 -5.27
C PRO A 342 6.53 -12.95 -4.67
N TRP A 343 7.76 -12.76 -5.18
CA TRP A 343 8.73 -11.78 -4.64
C TRP A 343 8.86 -11.84 -3.11
N ARG A 344 8.74 -13.04 -2.53
CA ARG A 344 8.83 -13.30 -1.09
C ARG A 344 7.71 -12.65 -0.26
N GLY A 345 6.75 -11.96 -0.87
CA GLY A 345 5.76 -11.15 -0.18
C GLY A 345 6.41 -10.06 0.69
N ASN A 346 7.59 -9.56 0.28
CA ASN A 346 8.41 -8.68 1.09
C ASN A 346 7.96 -7.21 1.07
N TYR A 347 8.74 -6.33 1.66
CA TYR A 347 8.60 -4.89 1.55
C TYR A 347 9.54 -4.37 0.47
N THR A 348 9.04 -4.25 -0.77
CA THR A 348 9.79 -3.65 -1.86
C THR A 348 9.64 -2.14 -1.79
N VAL A 349 10.75 -1.44 -1.53
CA VAL A 349 10.79 0.01 -1.24
C VAL A 349 11.39 0.80 -2.41
N ASN A 350 11.21 0.31 -3.62
CA ASN A 350 11.52 1.06 -4.84
C ASN A 350 10.25 1.55 -5.57
N ILE A 351 9.07 1.26 -5.05
CA ILE A 351 7.73 1.75 -5.41
C ILE A 351 6.62 1.13 -4.55
N ASN A 352 6.62 -0.20 -4.37
CA ASN A 352 5.45 -0.97 -3.94
C ASN A 352 4.98 -0.58 -2.53
N LEU A 353 5.89 -0.53 -1.55
CA LEU A 353 5.52 -0.12 -0.19
C LEU A 353 5.10 1.34 -0.13
N GLU A 354 5.73 2.22 -0.89
CA GLU A 354 5.34 3.62 -1.02
C GLU A 354 3.92 3.74 -1.58
N GLU A 355 3.63 3.03 -2.67
CA GLU A 355 2.32 3.04 -3.33
C GLU A 355 1.21 2.48 -2.43
N ASN A 356 1.51 1.49 -1.60
CA ASN A 356 0.57 0.95 -0.61
C ASN A 356 -0.02 2.05 0.29
N TYR A 357 0.72 3.12 0.55
CA TYR A 357 0.32 4.17 1.49
C TYR A 357 -0.09 5.48 0.83
N TRP A 358 -0.02 5.60 -0.51
CA TRP A 358 -0.52 6.81 -1.19
C TRP A 358 -1.99 7.15 -0.87
N PRO A 359 -2.93 6.20 -0.77
CA PRO A 359 -4.31 6.55 -0.40
C PRO A 359 -4.50 6.88 1.07
N ALA A 360 -3.56 6.52 1.96
CA ALA A 360 -3.76 6.63 3.41
C ALA A 360 -4.16 8.05 3.84
N PHE A 361 -3.53 9.07 3.28
CA PHE A 361 -3.78 10.44 3.69
C PHE A 361 -4.93 11.07 2.89
N VAL A 362 -4.89 11.00 1.57
CA VAL A 362 -5.90 11.61 0.70
C VAL A 362 -7.28 10.98 0.89
N ALA A 363 -7.36 9.67 1.17
CA ALA A 363 -8.60 8.93 1.41
C ALA A 363 -9.02 8.88 2.90
N ASN A 364 -8.45 9.74 3.76
CA ASN A 364 -8.81 9.91 5.16
C ASN A 364 -8.63 8.65 6.03
N LEU A 365 -7.49 7.98 5.87
CA LEU A 365 -7.09 6.75 6.56
C LEU A 365 -5.69 6.87 7.16
N ALA A 366 -5.31 8.06 7.67
CA ALA A 366 -3.97 8.34 8.16
C ALA A 366 -3.50 7.37 9.27
N GLU A 367 -4.43 6.80 10.05
CA GLU A 367 -4.16 5.81 11.08
C GLU A 367 -3.61 4.50 10.51
N MET A 368 -3.97 4.17 9.25
CA MET A 368 -3.47 2.97 8.58
C MET A 368 -1.99 3.09 8.19
N ALA A 369 -1.43 4.31 8.18
CA ALA A 369 0.01 4.53 7.98
C ALA A 369 0.84 4.45 9.28
N MET A 370 0.21 4.33 10.46
CA MET A 370 0.94 4.22 11.73
C MET A 370 1.91 3.03 11.82
N PRO A 371 1.63 1.87 11.22
CA PRO A 371 2.60 0.78 11.21
C PRO A 371 3.95 1.13 10.58
N LEU A 372 3.96 2.06 9.62
CA LEU A 372 5.20 2.54 8.98
C LEU A 372 6.14 3.28 9.94
N ASP A 373 5.62 3.98 10.94
CA ASP A 373 6.46 4.78 11.86
C ASP A 373 7.51 3.91 12.54
N GLY A 374 7.08 2.80 13.12
CA GLY A 374 7.97 1.89 13.81
C GLY A 374 8.81 1.05 12.85
N PHE A 375 8.25 0.71 11.68
CA PHE A 375 9.00 0.01 10.65
C PHE A 375 10.15 0.88 10.09
N VAL A 376 9.90 2.14 9.75
CA VAL A 376 10.94 3.07 9.29
C VAL A 376 11.97 3.34 10.40
N LYS A 377 11.54 3.38 11.67
CA LYS A 377 12.48 3.46 12.81
C LYS A 377 13.41 2.24 12.86
N ALA A 378 12.87 1.04 12.65
CA ALA A 378 13.65 -0.20 12.57
C ALA A 378 14.62 -0.20 11.37
N LEU A 379 14.14 0.25 10.20
CA LEU A 379 14.99 0.45 9.02
C LEU A 379 16.14 1.44 9.32
N ALA A 380 15.85 2.55 10.00
CA ALA A 380 16.87 3.52 10.35
C ALA A 380 17.92 2.95 11.30
N GLU A 381 17.52 2.08 12.22
CA GLU A 381 18.45 1.42 13.14
C GLU A 381 19.38 0.45 12.41
N ASN A 382 18.85 -0.47 11.61
CA ASN A 382 19.65 -1.39 10.80
C ASN A 382 20.40 -0.66 9.66
N GLY A 383 19.80 0.35 9.08
CA GLY A 383 20.35 1.12 7.97
C GLY A 383 21.62 1.91 8.30
N ARG A 384 21.91 2.19 9.57
CA ARG A 384 23.20 2.76 10.02
C ARG A 384 24.34 1.78 9.79
N TYR A 385 24.10 0.49 10.00
CA TYR A 385 25.08 -0.55 9.73
C TYR A 385 25.26 -0.74 8.23
N THR A 386 24.20 -0.72 7.46
CA THR A 386 24.25 -0.76 6.00
C THR A 386 25.02 0.43 5.43
N ALA A 387 24.73 1.66 5.88
CA ALA A 387 25.45 2.86 5.46
C ALA A 387 26.98 2.73 5.71
N ARG A 388 27.35 2.20 6.87
CA ARG A 388 28.77 2.01 7.22
C ARG A 388 29.41 0.84 6.47
N ASN A 389 28.77 -0.33 6.49
CA ASN A 389 29.38 -1.58 5.99
C ASN A 389 29.46 -1.63 4.48
N TYR A 390 28.41 -1.17 3.79
CA TYR A 390 28.30 -1.24 2.33
C TYR A 390 28.76 0.05 1.63
N TYR A 391 28.66 1.21 2.28
CA TYR A 391 28.92 2.51 1.66
C TYR A 391 30.01 3.33 2.34
N GLY A 392 30.52 2.91 3.51
CA GLY A 392 31.58 3.60 4.25
C GLY A 392 31.13 4.92 4.90
N ILE A 393 29.83 5.10 5.07
CA ILE A 393 29.22 6.32 5.63
C ILE A 393 28.83 6.06 7.08
N SER A 394 29.29 6.91 7.99
CA SER A 394 29.06 6.78 9.42
C SER A 394 27.91 7.66 9.95
N ARG A 395 27.46 8.62 9.18
CA ARG A 395 26.38 9.54 9.53
C ARG A 395 25.10 9.18 8.79
N GLY A 396 23.97 9.15 9.52
CA GLY A 396 22.68 8.82 8.95
C GLY A 396 22.47 7.32 8.70
N TRP A 397 21.54 6.99 7.81
CA TRP A 397 21.13 5.62 7.50
C TRP A 397 20.59 5.52 6.07
N CYS A 398 20.66 4.32 5.50
CA CYS A 398 20.04 4.02 4.20
C CYS A 398 19.35 2.66 4.24
N SER A 399 18.44 2.45 3.32
CA SER A 399 17.85 1.16 3.00
C SER A 399 17.89 0.97 1.49
N SER A 400 18.23 -0.24 1.07
CA SER A 400 18.19 -0.63 -0.34
C SER A 400 16.74 -0.93 -0.76
N HIS A 401 16.54 -1.49 -1.96
CA HIS A 401 15.21 -1.59 -2.55
C HIS A 401 14.29 -2.62 -1.91
N ASN A 402 14.79 -3.57 -1.11
CA ASN A 402 14.01 -4.60 -0.43
C ASN A 402 14.21 -4.58 1.07
N SER A 403 13.16 -4.98 1.78
CA SER A 403 13.17 -5.24 3.22
C SER A 403 12.21 -6.39 3.57
N ASP A 404 12.16 -6.74 4.85
CA ASP A 404 11.29 -7.76 5.42
C ASP A 404 10.89 -7.39 6.86
N ILE A 405 10.22 -8.31 7.57
CA ILE A 405 9.79 -8.07 8.96
C ILE A 405 10.98 -7.81 9.91
N TRP A 406 12.19 -8.24 9.55
CA TRP A 406 13.41 -8.01 10.31
C TRP A 406 14.07 -6.67 10.00
N ALA A 407 13.40 -5.83 9.23
CA ALA A 407 13.90 -4.53 8.79
C ALA A 407 15.29 -4.62 8.11
N MET A 408 15.47 -5.58 7.22
CA MET A 408 16.66 -5.72 6.40
C MET A 408 16.84 -4.47 5.54
N THR A 409 18.08 -3.99 5.37
CA THR A 409 18.38 -2.75 4.65
C THR A 409 19.52 -2.85 3.65
N ASN A 410 20.25 -3.96 3.63
CA ASN A 410 21.40 -4.17 2.75
C ASN A 410 20.98 -4.30 1.28
N PRO A 411 21.87 -4.00 0.32
CA PRO A 411 21.72 -4.42 -1.07
C PRO A 411 21.57 -5.94 -1.13
N VAL A 412 20.65 -6.41 -1.94
CA VAL A 412 20.36 -7.85 -2.07
C VAL A 412 21.17 -8.50 -3.20
N GLY A 413 20.86 -9.75 -3.58
CA GLY A 413 21.38 -10.40 -4.77
C GLY A 413 22.48 -11.41 -4.53
N GLU A 414 22.95 -11.60 -3.28
CA GLU A 414 23.91 -12.66 -2.91
C GLU A 414 25.18 -12.68 -3.79
N LYS A 415 25.60 -11.49 -4.25
CA LYS A 415 26.77 -11.25 -5.12
C LYS A 415 26.63 -11.84 -6.54
N ASN A 416 25.42 -12.07 -7.00
CA ASN A 416 25.15 -12.73 -8.28
C ASN A 416 23.98 -12.13 -9.09
N GLU A 417 23.28 -11.15 -8.55
CA GLU A 417 22.11 -10.57 -9.20
C GLU A 417 22.43 -9.25 -9.90
N LYS A 418 21.56 -8.87 -10.84
CA LYS A 418 21.74 -7.68 -11.66
C LYS A 418 21.68 -6.39 -10.82
N PRO A 419 22.66 -5.47 -10.99
CA PRO A 419 22.73 -4.23 -10.21
C PRO A 419 21.57 -3.26 -10.36
N GLU A 420 20.83 -3.25 -11.48
CA GLU A 420 19.75 -2.29 -11.75
C GLU A 420 18.62 -2.35 -10.72
N TRP A 421 18.44 -3.49 -10.06
CA TRP A 421 17.50 -3.64 -8.96
C TRP A 421 18.17 -3.96 -7.62
N ALA A 422 19.22 -4.82 -7.63
CA ALA A 422 19.81 -5.34 -6.40
C ALA A 422 20.59 -4.28 -5.60
N ASN A 423 21.20 -3.31 -6.26
CA ASN A 423 22.15 -2.37 -5.65
C ASN A 423 21.60 -0.97 -5.38
N TRP A 424 20.35 -0.67 -5.72
CA TRP A 424 19.76 0.64 -5.47
C TRP A 424 19.60 0.92 -3.98
N ASN A 425 20.09 2.06 -3.49
CA ASN A 425 20.22 2.38 -2.07
C ASN A 425 19.36 3.57 -1.59
N MET A 426 18.43 4.04 -2.42
CA MET A 426 17.59 5.20 -2.11
C MET A 426 16.21 4.83 -1.50
N GLY A 427 15.91 3.54 -1.27
CA GLY A 427 14.63 3.11 -0.74
C GLY A 427 14.26 3.77 0.60
N GLY A 428 15.20 3.85 1.54
CA GLY A 428 14.97 4.56 2.80
C GLY A 428 14.74 6.06 2.63
N ALA A 429 15.49 6.69 1.73
CA ALA A 429 15.36 8.11 1.43
C ALA A 429 14.01 8.44 0.76
N TRP A 430 13.47 7.53 -0.05
CA TRP A 430 12.14 7.70 -0.64
C TRP A 430 11.02 7.43 0.37
N LEU A 431 11.11 6.32 1.11
CA LEU A 431 10.05 5.90 2.03
C LEU A 431 9.76 6.94 3.13
N VAL A 432 10.78 7.67 3.61
CA VAL A 432 10.57 8.73 4.62
C VAL A 432 9.71 9.89 4.12
N HIS A 433 9.51 10.02 2.80
CA HIS A 433 8.56 10.98 2.24
C HIS A 433 7.14 10.72 2.74
N THR A 434 6.75 9.47 2.94
CA THR A 434 5.45 9.11 3.53
C THR A 434 5.27 9.66 4.95
N LEU A 435 6.34 9.76 5.74
CA LEU A 435 6.29 10.37 7.08
C LEU A 435 6.07 11.89 7.00
N TRP A 436 6.70 12.55 6.03
CA TRP A 436 6.48 13.96 5.75
C TRP A 436 5.04 14.23 5.30
N GLU A 437 4.52 13.43 4.37
CA GLU A 437 3.13 13.50 3.91
C GLU A 437 2.14 13.36 5.07
N ARG A 438 2.38 12.41 5.99
CA ARG A 438 1.55 12.28 7.19
C ARG A 438 1.49 13.58 7.98
N TYR A 439 2.62 14.26 8.19
CA TYR A 439 2.62 15.58 8.83
C TYR A 439 1.83 16.60 8.02
N LEU A 440 2.03 16.67 6.72
CA LEU A 440 1.33 17.63 5.85
C LEU A 440 -0.20 17.49 5.94
N PHE A 441 -0.70 16.26 6.03
CA PHE A 441 -2.14 16.00 6.11
C PHE A 441 -2.71 16.06 7.54
N THR A 442 -1.94 15.75 8.55
CA THR A 442 -2.42 15.75 9.95
C THR A 442 -2.10 17.02 10.70
N GLN A 443 -1.07 17.76 10.31
CA GLN A 443 -0.51 18.93 10.99
C GLN A 443 -0.10 18.64 12.44
N ASP A 444 0.21 17.38 12.76
CA ASP A 444 0.68 16.94 14.08
C ASP A 444 2.16 17.31 14.26
N LYS A 445 2.40 18.40 14.96
CA LYS A 445 3.75 18.94 15.21
C LYS A 445 4.55 18.06 16.16
N GLU A 446 3.89 17.35 17.06
CA GLU A 446 4.57 16.46 18.00
C GLU A 446 5.08 15.23 17.26
N TYR A 447 4.25 14.63 16.40
CA TYR A 447 4.65 13.58 15.48
C TYR A 447 5.84 14.02 14.60
N LEU A 448 5.76 15.23 14.02
CA LEU A 448 6.86 15.76 13.21
C LEU A 448 8.15 15.80 14.01
N ARG A 449 8.11 16.38 15.21
CA ARG A 449 9.31 16.58 16.05
C ARG A 449 9.90 15.27 16.56
N GLN A 450 9.06 14.34 17.01
CA GLN A 450 9.51 13.14 17.71
C GLN A 450 9.77 11.96 16.78
N VAL A 451 9.08 11.88 15.64
CA VAL A 451 9.12 10.72 14.76
C VAL A 451 9.64 11.10 13.36
N ALA A 452 8.91 11.92 12.61
CA ALA A 452 9.22 12.13 11.20
C ALA A 452 10.56 12.86 10.99
N PHE A 453 10.78 13.98 11.65
CA PHE A 453 11.97 14.80 11.42
C PHE A 453 13.29 14.09 11.75
N PRO A 454 13.46 13.37 12.88
CA PRO A 454 14.68 12.61 13.15
C PRO A 454 14.97 11.53 12.10
N LEU A 455 13.96 10.84 11.63
CA LEU A 455 14.11 9.77 10.62
C LEU A 455 14.45 10.34 9.24
N MET A 456 13.75 11.40 8.82
CA MET A 456 14.01 12.11 7.57
C MET A 456 15.41 12.74 7.58
N LYS A 457 15.78 13.39 8.69
CA LYS A 457 17.11 13.99 8.84
C LYS A 457 18.21 12.94 8.74
N GLY A 458 18.03 11.78 9.36
CA GLY A 458 19.00 10.68 9.27
C GLY A 458 19.19 10.16 7.85
N ALA A 459 18.12 10.00 7.08
CA ALA A 459 18.19 9.63 5.67
C ALA A 459 18.87 10.75 4.83
N ALA A 460 18.53 12.00 5.11
CA ALA A 460 19.16 13.16 4.43
C ALA A 460 20.65 13.30 4.77
N ASP A 461 21.06 13.02 6.01
CA ASP A 461 22.48 13.02 6.41
C ASP A 461 23.28 11.96 5.64
N PHE A 462 22.70 10.76 5.43
CA PHE A 462 23.30 9.76 4.54
C PHE A 462 23.43 10.29 3.11
N CYS A 463 22.38 10.90 2.56
CA CYS A 463 22.41 11.44 1.21
C CYS A 463 23.46 12.54 1.06
N LEU A 464 23.65 13.44 2.06
CA LEU A 464 24.70 14.46 2.03
C LEU A 464 26.09 13.84 1.90
N ASP A 465 26.36 12.75 2.63
CA ASP A 465 27.68 12.09 2.60
C ASP A 465 27.83 11.13 1.40
N TRP A 466 26.72 10.70 0.80
CA TRP A 466 26.70 9.88 -0.40
C TRP A 466 26.92 10.68 -1.69
N LEU A 467 26.44 11.92 -1.73
CA LEU A 467 26.68 12.83 -2.84
C LEU A 467 28.19 13.05 -3.06
N THR A 468 28.60 13.05 -4.31
CA THR A 468 29.99 13.31 -4.73
C THR A 468 30.02 14.42 -5.76
N GLU A 469 31.13 15.17 -5.79
CA GLU A 469 31.30 16.22 -6.77
C GLU A 469 31.60 15.63 -8.16
N ASN A 470 30.94 16.18 -9.17
CA ASN A 470 31.12 15.75 -10.55
C ASN A 470 32.53 16.11 -11.04
N PRO A 471 33.37 15.13 -11.40
CA PRO A 471 34.74 15.43 -11.85
C PRO A 471 34.79 16.20 -13.18
N LYS A 472 33.69 16.21 -13.95
CA LYS A 472 33.61 16.89 -15.25
C LYS A 472 32.96 18.28 -15.17
N VAL A 473 32.13 18.54 -14.12
CA VAL A 473 31.42 19.80 -13.93
C VAL A 473 31.64 20.30 -12.51
N PRO A 474 32.63 21.18 -12.30
CA PRO A 474 32.97 21.67 -10.97
C PRO A 474 31.77 22.30 -10.26
N GLY A 475 31.57 21.91 -9.03
CA GLY A 475 30.49 22.42 -8.20
C GLY A 475 29.14 21.65 -8.33
N GLU A 476 28.98 20.78 -9.30
CA GLU A 476 27.80 19.93 -9.43
C GLU A 476 27.93 18.70 -8.53
N LEU A 477 26.81 18.29 -7.91
CA LEU A 477 26.69 17.11 -7.05
C LEU A 477 25.76 16.07 -7.67
N PHE A 478 26.18 14.80 -7.58
CA PHE A 478 25.37 13.66 -7.96
C PHE A 478 25.67 12.42 -7.09
N THR A 479 24.91 11.35 -7.25
CA THR A 479 25.19 10.03 -6.65
C THR A 479 26.10 9.20 -7.56
N ALA A 480 27.05 8.47 -6.97
CA ALA A 480 27.90 7.50 -7.67
C ALA A 480 28.38 6.42 -6.68
N PRO A 481 28.13 5.12 -6.97
CA PRO A 481 27.28 4.62 -8.04
C PRO A 481 25.80 4.98 -7.87
N SER A 482 25.06 4.90 -8.97
CA SER A 482 23.61 5.07 -9.06
C SER A 482 23.03 4.01 -10.00
N THR A 483 21.76 3.70 -9.84
CA THR A 483 20.96 2.90 -10.80
C THR A 483 19.60 3.59 -10.95
N SER A 484 18.87 3.31 -12.03
CA SER A 484 17.47 3.69 -12.11
C SER A 484 16.63 2.40 -12.06
N PRO A 485 16.01 2.08 -10.91
CA PRO A 485 15.31 0.82 -10.81
C PRO A 485 14.11 0.78 -11.78
N GLU A 486 13.90 -0.29 -12.48
CA GLU A 486 14.77 -1.48 -12.64
C GLU A 486 15.13 -1.62 -14.12
N ASN A 487 15.58 -0.54 -14.76
CA ASN A 487 15.86 -0.47 -16.19
C ASN A 487 17.37 -0.48 -16.51
N GLU A 488 17.69 -0.87 -17.72
CA GLU A 488 19.05 -0.85 -18.27
C GLU A 488 19.15 0.26 -19.32
N TYR A 489 20.33 0.85 -19.47
CA TYR A 489 20.60 1.83 -20.53
C TYR A 489 21.46 1.23 -21.64
N VAL A 490 21.43 1.87 -22.81
CA VAL A 490 22.31 1.55 -23.92
C VAL A 490 23.17 2.77 -24.23
N THR A 491 24.49 2.64 -23.99
CA THR A 491 25.44 3.72 -24.27
C THR A 491 25.58 3.96 -25.78
N ASP A 492 26.18 5.10 -26.18
CA ASP A 492 26.49 5.42 -27.57
C ASP A 492 27.41 4.38 -28.24
N LYS A 493 28.16 3.61 -27.44
CA LYS A 493 29.00 2.51 -27.90
C LYS A 493 28.27 1.16 -27.95
N GLY A 494 26.98 1.13 -27.63
CA GLY A 494 26.15 -0.08 -27.67
C GLY A 494 26.30 -1.00 -26.46
N TYR A 495 26.91 -0.56 -25.36
CA TYR A 495 26.96 -1.33 -24.11
C TYR A 495 25.61 -1.22 -23.38
N HIS A 496 25.07 -2.36 -22.92
CA HIS A 496 23.90 -2.44 -22.06
C HIS A 496 24.37 -2.37 -20.61
N GLY A 497 24.14 -1.24 -19.96
CA GLY A 497 24.63 -0.98 -18.61
C GLY A 497 23.51 -0.85 -17.59
N MET A 498 23.87 -1.08 -16.34
CA MET A 498 22.97 -1.06 -15.20
C MET A 498 23.42 -0.01 -14.17
N THR A 499 24.70 0.10 -13.94
CA THR A 499 25.31 1.04 -12.99
C THR A 499 25.74 2.31 -13.69
N CYS A 500 25.30 3.44 -13.18
CA CYS A 500 25.65 4.77 -13.69
C CYS A 500 26.08 5.72 -12.55
N TYR A 501 26.13 7.00 -12.83
CA TYR A 501 26.14 8.08 -11.85
C TYR A 501 25.06 9.10 -12.18
N GLY A 502 24.58 9.81 -11.17
CA GLY A 502 23.64 10.92 -11.35
C GLY A 502 22.30 10.53 -11.99
N GLY A 503 21.82 9.31 -11.74
CA GLY A 503 20.48 8.89 -12.21
C GLY A 503 19.40 9.85 -11.72
N THR A 504 18.47 10.20 -12.60
CA THR A 504 17.42 11.21 -12.33
C THR A 504 16.54 10.82 -11.16
N ALA A 505 16.26 9.52 -10.96
CA ALA A 505 15.50 9.02 -9.82
C ALA A 505 16.13 9.41 -8.48
N ASP A 506 17.45 9.16 -8.33
CA ASP A 506 18.19 9.52 -7.12
C ASP A 506 18.12 11.02 -6.85
N MET A 507 18.36 11.82 -7.91
CA MET A 507 18.33 13.28 -7.79
C MET A 507 16.94 13.80 -7.42
N ALA A 508 15.88 13.20 -7.94
CA ALA A 508 14.50 13.53 -7.61
C ALA A 508 14.19 13.26 -6.13
N ILE A 509 14.55 12.08 -5.65
CA ILE A 509 14.33 11.69 -4.24
C ILE A 509 15.11 12.60 -3.29
N ILE A 510 16.37 12.90 -3.59
CA ILE A 510 17.20 13.77 -2.75
C ILE A 510 16.64 15.19 -2.74
N ARG A 511 16.13 15.72 -3.87
CA ARG A 511 15.46 17.03 -3.90
C ARG A 511 14.27 17.10 -2.98
N GLU A 512 13.36 16.12 -3.06
CA GLU A 512 12.18 16.06 -2.18
C GLU A 512 12.59 15.95 -0.71
N LEU A 513 13.52 15.06 -0.41
CA LEU A 513 13.98 14.84 0.97
C LEU A 513 14.63 16.09 1.56
N PHE A 514 15.54 16.75 0.80
CA PHE A 514 16.19 17.96 1.30
C PHE A 514 15.19 19.10 1.47
N ALA A 515 14.27 19.30 0.53
CA ALA A 515 13.22 20.30 0.66
C ALA A 515 12.34 20.05 1.89
N ALA A 516 11.94 18.79 2.13
CA ALA A 516 11.16 18.41 3.32
C ALA A 516 11.95 18.63 4.62
N VAL A 517 13.25 18.27 4.66
CA VAL A 517 14.09 18.48 5.84
C VAL A 517 14.34 19.95 6.10
N ILE A 518 14.56 20.79 5.08
CA ILE A 518 14.67 22.25 5.21
C ILE A 518 13.39 22.83 5.83
N ALA A 519 12.22 22.43 5.33
CA ALA A 519 10.93 22.85 5.88
C ALA A 519 10.75 22.35 7.34
N ALA A 520 11.14 21.12 7.63
CA ALA A 520 11.08 20.57 8.98
C ALA A 520 12.03 21.29 9.95
N CYS A 521 13.25 21.67 9.52
CA CYS A 521 14.17 22.50 10.29
C CYS A 521 13.53 23.85 10.66
N GLN A 522 12.83 24.47 9.72
CA GLN A 522 12.11 25.74 9.95
C GLN A 522 10.97 25.59 10.98
N LEU A 523 10.30 24.44 10.98
CA LEU A 523 9.16 24.15 11.89
C LEU A 523 9.60 23.69 13.28
N CYS A 524 10.68 22.92 13.37
CA CYS A 524 11.12 22.26 14.60
C CYS A 524 12.30 22.97 15.27
N GLY A 525 12.94 23.90 14.57
CA GLY A 525 14.23 24.45 14.93
C GLY A 525 15.37 23.51 14.52
N GLY A 526 16.26 23.95 13.65
CA GLY A 526 17.38 23.16 13.19
C GLY A 526 18.21 23.94 12.15
N ASP A 527 19.44 23.49 11.89
CA ASP A 527 20.29 24.05 10.86
C ASP A 527 20.06 23.34 9.52
N ALA A 528 19.54 24.07 8.56
CA ALA A 528 19.26 23.58 7.20
C ALA A 528 20.40 23.88 6.20
N THR A 529 21.44 24.64 6.61
CA THR A 529 22.45 25.23 5.73
C THR A 529 23.14 24.21 4.82
N ALA A 530 23.43 23.00 5.33
CA ALA A 530 24.10 21.97 4.54
C ALA A 530 23.18 21.43 3.42
N TYR A 531 21.91 21.21 3.73
CA TYR A 531 20.91 20.70 2.77
C TYR A 531 20.60 21.75 1.71
N GLU A 532 20.47 23.05 2.08
CA GLU A 532 20.26 24.16 1.15
C GLU A 532 21.41 24.30 0.16
N LYS A 533 22.65 24.23 0.65
CA LYS A 533 23.85 24.29 -0.20
C LYS A 533 23.95 23.10 -1.16
N ALA A 534 23.64 21.91 -0.68
CA ALA A 534 23.67 20.71 -1.52
C ALA A 534 22.54 20.74 -2.56
N LEU A 535 21.32 21.11 -2.15
CA LEU A 535 20.15 21.20 -3.03
C LEU A 535 20.39 22.13 -4.22
N ALA A 536 21.06 23.27 -3.99
CA ALA A 536 21.40 24.24 -5.04
C ALA A 536 22.45 23.72 -6.05
N ARG A 537 23.15 22.64 -5.72
CA ARG A 537 24.25 22.06 -6.53
C ARG A 537 23.88 20.74 -7.18
N LEU A 538 22.72 20.17 -6.89
CA LEU A 538 22.31 18.88 -7.45
C LEU A 538 22.21 18.93 -8.97
N HIS A 539 22.69 17.88 -9.64
CA HIS A 539 22.55 17.72 -11.09
C HIS A 539 21.10 17.99 -11.52
N PRO A 540 20.83 18.90 -12.46
CA PRO A 540 19.50 19.30 -12.85
C PRO A 540 18.78 18.21 -13.66
N TYR A 541 17.45 18.31 -13.79
CA TYR A 541 16.72 17.59 -14.81
C TYR A 541 17.20 18.03 -16.21
N THR A 542 17.30 17.08 -17.12
CA THR A 542 17.65 17.33 -18.53
C THR A 542 16.60 16.72 -19.45
N VAL A 543 16.42 17.33 -20.60
CA VAL A 543 15.49 16.87 -21.65
C VAL A 543 16.29 16.27 -22.79
N GLY A 544 15.92 15.07 -23.20
CA GLY A 544 16.56 14.32 -24.25
C GLY A 544 16.26 14.86 -25.66
N GLN A 545 16.97 14.36 -26.65
CA GLN A 545 16.78 14.73 -28.06
C GLN A 545 15.38 14.36 -28.62
N HIS A 546 14.68 13.44 -27.97
CA HIS A 546 13.30 13.07 -28.33
C HIS A 546 12.24 13.89 -27.60
N GLY A 547 12.67 14.83 -26.75
CA GLY A 547 11.81 15.69 -25.96
C GLY A 547 11.28 15.06 -24.68
N ASP A 548 11.75 13.88 -24.33
CA ASP A 548 11.49 13.13 -23.10
C ASP A 548 12.38 13.61 -21.96
N LEU A 549 12.04 13.24 -20.73
CA LEU A 549 12.85 13.51 -19.55
C LEU A 549 13.94 12.43 -19.44
N ASN A 550 15.22 12.84 -19.44
CA ASN A 550 16.31 11.88 -19.32
C ASN A 550 16.21 11.09 -18.01
N GLU A 551 16.22 9.77 -18.10
CA GLU A 551 16.31 8.83 -16.98
C GLU A 551 17.75 8.76 -16.43
N TRP A 552 18.73 8.89 -17.33
CA TRP A 552 20.16 8.75 -17.07
C TRP A 552 20.85 10.10 -17.06
N TYR A 553 22.10 10.14 -16.58
CA TYR A 553 22.91 11.34 -16.63
C TYR A 553 23.13 11.84 -18.06
N TYR A 554 23.36 10.92 -18.99
CA TYR A 554 23.44 11.20 -20.43
C TYR A 554 22.09 10.89 -21.11
N ASP A 555 21.91 11.43 -22.30
CA ASP A 555 20.78 11.17 -23.18
C ASP A 555 20.92 9.78 -23.84
N TRP A 556 20.94 8.73 -23.01
CA TRP A 556 21.02 7.35 -23.46
C TRP A 556 19.62 6.78 -23.66
N ARG A 557 19.52 5.79 -24.58
CA ARG A 557 18.28 5.05 -24.75
C ARG A 557 18.07 4.05 -23.62
N ASP A 558 16.84 3.86 -23.26
CA ASP A 558 16.44 2.72 -22.46
C ASP A 558 16.64 1.41 -23.25
N TYR A 559 17.17 0.38 -22.59
CA TYR A 559 17.19 -0.97 -23.19
C TYR A 559 15.77 -1.50 -23.39
N ASP A 560 14.88 -1.31 -22.41
CA ASP A 560 13.44 -1.53 -22.52
C ASP A 560 12.70 -0.18 -22.44
N PRO A 561 12.36 0.43 -23.59
CA PRO A 561 11.65 1.71 -23.62
C PRO A 561 10.24 1.64 -23.05
N HIS A 562 9.67 0.43 -22.92
CA HIS A 562 8.36 0.18 -22.33
C HIS A 562 8.43 -0.36 -20.92
N HIS A 563 9.58 -0.24 -20.27
CA HIS A 563 9.78 -0.73 -18.91
C HIS A 563 8.71 -0.21 -17.96
N ARG A 564 8.28 -1.09 -17.03
CA ARG A 564 7.21 -0.80 -16.07
C ARG A 564 7.55 0.33 -15.09
N HIS A 565 8.83 0.52 -14.75
CA HIS A 565 9.26 1.63 -13.88
C HIS A 565 9.35 2.95 -14.63
N GLN A 566 8.96 4.03 -13.97
CA GLN A 566 9.14 5.42 -14.37
C GLN A 566 9.80 6.24 -13.26
N SER A 567 10.89 5.70 -12.71
CA SER A 567 11.55 6.20 -11.50
C SER A 567 12.01 7.66 -11.62
N HIS A 568 12.39 8.11 -12.82
CA HIS A 568 12.78 9.50 -13.09
C HIS A 568 11.61 10.50 -13.05
N LEU A 569 10.35 10.03 -12.95
CA LEU A 569 9.16 10.87 -12.79
C LEU A 569 8.72 11.03 -11.33
N ILE A 570 9.48 10.51 -10.36
CA ILE A 570 9.20 10.64 -8.92
C ILE A 570 8.99 12.10 -8.50
N GLY A 571 9.71 13.05 -9.09
CA GLY A 571 9.55 14.47 -8.78
C GLY A 571 8.24 15.10 -9.24
N LEU A 572 7.48 14.43 -10.12
CA LEU A 572 6.13 14.80 -10.51
C LEU A 572 5.09 14.21 -9.54
N TYR A 573 5.19 12.91 -9.27
CA TYR A 573 4.38 12.19 -8.30
C TYR A 573 5.11 10.90 -7.82
N PRO A 574 5.16 10.61 -6.51
CA PRO A 574 4.52 11.32 -5.37
C PRO A 574 5.20 12.62 -4.95
N GLY A 575 6.34 12.97 -5.54
CA GLY A 575 6.96 14.27 -5.36
C GLY A 575 6.11 15.43 -5.89
N SER A 576 6.57 16.65 -5.69
CA SER A 576 5.81 17.85 -6.04
C SER A 576 6.68 18.98 -6.60
N HIS A 577 7.98 18.73 -6.82
CA HIS A 577 8.90 19.78 -7.25
C HIS A 577 9.08 19.94 -8.77
N LEU A 578 8.59 18.96 -9.57
CA LEU A 578 8.65 19.02 -11.03
C LEU A 578 7.51 19.89 -11.56
N THR A 579 7.65 21.21 -11.37
CA THR A 579 6.61 22.22 -11.69
C THR A 579 6.90 23.04 -12.95
N ASP A 580 8.12 22.98 -13.50
CA ASP A 580 8.47 23.66 -14.74
C ASP A 580 7.68 23.09 -15.93
N SER A 581 7.05 23.97 -16.72
CA SER A 581 6.19 23.55 -17.81
C SER A 581 6.92 22.84 -18.97
N GLY A 582 8.20 23.10 -19.15
CA GLY A 582 9.06 22.41 -20.12
C GLY A 582 9.35 20.98 -19.67
N LEU A 583 9.70 20.81 -18.36
CA LEU A 583 9.91 19.51 -17.77
C LEU A 583 8.62 18.68 -17.67
N GLN A 584 7.47 19.31 -17.41
CA GLN A 584 6.17 18.61 -17.44
C GLN A 584 5.83 18.07 -18.84
N LYS A 585 6.13 18.83 -19.89
CA LYS A 585 5.97 18.35 -21.28
C LYS A 585 6.94 17.19 -21.59
N ALA A 586 8.15 17.23 -21.06
CA ALA A 586 9.10 16.14 -21.20
C ALA A 586 8.64 14.90 -20.43
N ALA A 587 8.04 15.05 -19.26
CA ALA A 587 7.43 13.96 -18.51
C ALA A 587 6.22 13.34 -19.24
N GLU A 588 5.37 14.17 -19.86
CA GLU A 588 4.28 13.71 -20.73
C GLU A 588 4.82 12.88 -21.89
N ARG A 589 5.87 13.38 -22.56
CA ARG A 589 6.53 12.66 -23.67
C ARG A 589 7.12 11.32 -23.20
N THR A 590 7.74 11.28 -22.03
CA THR A 590 8.23 10.04 -21.42
C THR A 590 7.11 9.00 -21.25
N LEU A 591 5.96 9.43 -20.70
CA LEU A 591 4.81 8.54 -20.49
C LEU A 591 4.23 8.03 -21.81
N GLU A 592 4.18 8.86 -22.85
CA GLU A 592 3.77 8.46 -24.21
C GLU A 592 4.70 7.37 -24.77
N GLU A 593 6.01 7.50 -24.62
CA GLU A 593 7.00 6.54 -25.10
C GLU A 593 6.94 5.21 -24.34
N LYS A 594 6.76 5.28 -23.02
CA LYS A 594 6.59 4.06 -22.19
C LYS A 594 5.30 3.31 -22.49
N GLY A 595 4.31 3.96 -23.11
CA GLY A 595 3.04 3.34 -23.54
C GLY A 595 2.17 2.93 -22.37
N ASP A 596 1.19 2.04 -22.62
CA ASP A 596 0.17 1.64 -21.64
C ASP A 596 0.14 0.13 -21.33
N ASN A 597 1.02 -0.66 -21.96
CA ASN A 597 1.11 -2.10 -21.71
C ASN A 597 2.10 -2.36 -20.59
N THR A 598 1.59 -2.40 -19.34
CA THR A 598 2.40 -2.49 -18.15
C THR A 598 1.68 -3.19 -17.01
N THR A 599 2.34 -3.36 -15.85
CA THR A 599 1.83 -4.07 -14.66
C THR A 599 0.82 -3.24 -13.88
N GLY A 600 0.14 -3.86 -12.90
CA GLY A 600 -0.91 -3.22 -12.12
C GLY A 600 -0.46 -1.95 -11.39
N TRP A 601 0.57 -2.04 -10.51
CA TRP A 601 1.08 -0.86 -9.80
C TRP A 601 1.61 0.22 -10.76
N SER A 602 2.25 -0.19 -11.84
CA SER A 602 2.75 0.77 -12.83
C SER A 602 1.62 1.54 -13.51
N THR A 603 0.50 0.86 -13.77
CA THR A 603 -0.73 1.50 -14.29
C THR A 603 -1.32 2.46 -13.27
N GLY A 604 -1.37 2.05 -11.98
CA GLY A 604 -1.78 2.90 -10.87
C GLY A 604 -0.90 4.15 -10.75
N TRP A 605 0.42 4.00 -10.84
CA TRP A 605 1.35 5.13 -10.82
C TRP A 605 1.16 6.07 -12.03
N ARG A 606 1.03 5.52 -13.25
CA ARG A 606 0.78 6.33 -14.47
C ARG A 606 -0.52 7.12 -14.38
N MET A 607 -1.57 6.54 -13.78
CA MET A 607 -2.80 7.27 -13.50
C MET A 607 -2.56 8.52 -12.66
N ASN A 608 -1.78 8.40 -11.58
CA ASN A 608 -1.41 9.51 -10.72
C ASN A 608 -0.53 10.54 -11.44
N LEU A 609 0.45 10.10 -12.23
CA LEU A 609 1.32 10.98 -13.02
C LEU A 609 0.52 11.79 -14.04
N TYR A 610 -0.37 11.17 -14.82
CA TYR A 610 -1.25 11.90 -15.73
C TYR A 610 -2.21 12.85 -15.00
N ALA A 611 -2.70 12.48 -13.80
CA ALA A 611 -3.51 13.37 -12.99
C ALA A 611 -2.74 14.66 -12.61
N HIS A 612 -1.45 14.53 -12.26
CA HIS A 612 -0.57 15.66 -11.94
C HIS A 612 -0.10 16.45 -13.17
N LEU A 613 -0.18 15.88 -14.36
CA LEU A 613 -0.06 16.62 -15.63
C LEU A 613 -1.38 17.28 -16.07
N HIS A 614 -2.44 17.18 -15.30
CA HIS A 614 -3.80 17.62 -15.63
C HIS A 614 -4.36 16.96 -16.90
N ASP A 615 -3.83 15.82 -17.28
CA ASP A 615 -4.30 15.01 -18.41
C ASP A 615 -5.41 14.05 -17.99
N ALA A 616 -6.62 14.58 -17.91
CA ALA A 616 -7.80 13.80 -17.52
C ALA A 616 -8.10 12.62 -18.43
N LYS A 617 -7.76 12.73 -19.71
CA LYS A 617 -8.00 11.67 -20.70
C LYS A 617 -7.10 10.45 -20.44
N ASN A 618 -5.81 10.67 -20.31
CA ASN A 618 -4.85 9.60 -20.09
C ASN A 618 -4.88 9.06 -18.67
N ALA A 619 -5.16 9.91 -17.66
CA ALA A 619 -5.43 9.44 -16.28
C ALA A 619 -6.62 8.48 -16.24
N TYR A 620 -7.74 8.82 -16.90
CA TYR A 620 -8.91 7.96 -16.97
C TYR A 620 -8.67 6.71 -17.84
N HIS A 621 -7.90 6.83 -18.91
CA HIS A 621 -7.48 5.68 -19.71
C HIS A 621 -6.68 4.68 -18.86
N SER A 622 -5.72 5.16 -18.06
CA SER A 622 -4.95 4.34 -17.13
C SER A 622 -5.86 3.67 -16.09
N TYR A 623 -6.83 4.38 -15.53
CA TYR A 623 -7.81 3.80 -14.61
C TYR A 623 -8.63 2.68 -15.25
N ARG A 624 -9.04 2.85 -16.49
CA ARG A 624 -9.74 1.79 -17.25
C ARG A 624 -8.85 0.58 -17.53
N LYS A 625 -7.56 0.81 -17.81
CA LYS A 625 -6.57 -0.27 -17.97
C LYS A 625 -6.39 -1.05 -16.68
N LEU A 626 -6.30 -0.35 -15.55
CA LEU A 626 -6.23 -0.97 -14.23
C LEU A 626 -7.45 -1.86 -13.95
N LEU A 627 -8.64 -1.44 -14.38
CA LEU A 627 -9.88 -2.21 -14.30
C LEU A 627 -10.08 -3.22 -15.45
N SER A 628 -9.04 -3.58 -16.18
CA SER A 628 -9.12 -4.63 -17.21
C SER A 628 -9.14 -6.01 -16.55
N PHE A 629 -10.07 -6.86 -17.00
CA PHE A 629 -10.20 -8.22 -16.48
C PHE A 629 -8.96 -9.07 -16.77
N VAL A 630 -8.46 -9.74 -15.75
CA VAL A 630 -7.40 -10.76 -15.84
C VAL A 630 -7.97 -12.09 -15.38
N SER A 631 -7.69 -13.17 -16.13
CA SER A 631 -8.20 -14.50 -15.83
C SER A 631 -7.73 -15.04 -14.47
N PRO A 632 -8.56 -15.77 -13.72
CA PRO A 632 -8.26 -16.28 -12.40
C PRO A 632 -7.47 -17.60 -12.38
N ASP A 633 -6.95 -18.05 -13.52
CA ASP A 633 -6.25 -19.35 -13.63
C ASP A 633 -4.88 -19.40 -12.94
N GLY A 634 -4.63 -18.43 -12.05
CA GLY A 634 -3.46 -18.36 -11.21
C GLY A 634 -2.20 -17.90 -11.91
N TYR A 635 -1.10 -17.94 -11.16
CA TYR A 635 0.21 -17.62 -11.68
C TYR A 635 0.87 -18.84 -12.31
N HIS A 636 1.12 -18.78 -13.59
CA HIS A 636 1.80 -19.82 -14.38
C HIS A 636 3.13 -19.30 -14.94
N GLY A 637 4.07 -18.89 -14.09
CA GLY A 637 5.44 -18.57 -14.47
C GLY A 637 5.58 -17.54 -15.61
N ASP A 638 5.80 -18.00 -16.83
CA ASP A 638 5.97 -17.16 -18.02
C ASP A 638 4.63 -16.63 -18.55
N ASP A 639 3.92 -15.88 -17.77
CA ASP A 639 2.67 -15.31 -18.20
C ASP A 639 2.88 -14.30 -19.34
N ALA A 640 2.39 -14.66 -20.53
CA ALA A 640 2.40 -13.77 -21.69
C ALA A 640 1.51 -12.53 -21.52
N ARG A 641 0.75 -12.45 -20.43
CA ARG A 641 -0.08 -11.30 -20.04
C ARG A 641 0.79 -10.19 -19.45
N ARG A 642 1.48 -9.47 -20.31
CA ARG A 642 2.34 -8.34 -19.91
C ARG A 642 1.56 -7.10 -19.46
N GLY A 643 0.25 -7.08 -19.62
CA GLY A 643 -0.61 -5.98 -19.20
C GLY A 643 -1.22 -6.26 -17.85
N GLY A 644 -0.94 -5.41 -16.85
CA GLY A 644 -1.62 -5.44 -15.57
C GLY A 644 -3.11 -5.17 -15.68
N GLY A 645 -3.87 -5.51 -14.64
CA GLY A 645 -5.32 -5.33 -14.61
C GLY A 645 -5.89 -5.72 -13.27
N THR A 646 -7.06 -6.33 -13.27
CA THR A 646 -7.80 -6.67 -12.07
C THR A 646 -8.37 -8.08 -12.18
N TYR A 647 -8.17 -8.88 -11.14
CA TYR A 647 -8.73 -10.22 -11.01
C TYR A 647 -10.24 -10.20 -10.71
N PRO A 648 -10.96 -11.33 -10.84
CA PRO A 648 -12.40 -11.40 -10.58
C PRO A 648 -12.83 -10.88 -9.22
N ASN A 649 -12.00 -11.04 -8.18
CA ASN A 649 -12.26 -10.54 -6.82
C ASN A 649 -11.83 -9.08 -6.60
N LEU A 650 -11.53 -8.37 -7.66
CA LEU A 650 -11.05 -6.98 -7.69
C LEU A 650 -9.66 -6.77 -7.06
N LEU A 651 -8.90 -7.81 -6.75
CA LEU A 651 -7.49 -7.67 -6.41
C LEU A 651 -6.67 -7.29 -7.65
N ASP A 652 -5.64 -6.49 -7.45
CA ASP A 652 -4.75 -6.06 -8.52
C ASP A 652 -3.94 -7.21 -9.11
N ALA A 653 -3.82 -7.20 -10.41
CA ALA A 653 -2.98 -8.11 -11.17
C ALA A 653 -1.74 -7.39 -11.67
N HIS A 654 -0.63 -7.64 -11.00
CA HIS A 654 0.69 -7.32 -11.58
C HIS A 654 0.90 -8.10 -12.89
N SER A 655 0.71 -9.30 -13.05
CA SER A 655 0.50 -10.65 -12.63
C SER A 655 1.78 -11.33 -12.13
N PRO A 656 1.77 -12.14 -11.06
CA PRO A 656 0.65 -12.45 -10.16
C PRO A 656 0.24 -11.29 -9.26
N PHE A 657 -0.67 -11.54 -8.30
CA PHE A 657 -1.19 -10.55 -7.36
C PHE A 657 -0.09 -9.78 -6.61
N GLN A 658 -0.23 -8.46 -6.63
CA GLN A 658 0.40 -7.49 -5.73
C GLN A 658 -0.66 -6.47 -5.33
N ILE A 659 -0.67 -6.01 -4.08
CA ILE A 659 -1.76 -5.15 -3.59
C ILE A 659 -1.61 -3.67 -3.98
N ASP A 660 -0.42 -3.26 -4.35
CA ASP A 660 -0.03 -1.88 -4.60
C ASP A 660 -0.86 -1.19 -5.68
N GLY A 661 -1.19 -1.86 -6.78
CA GLY A 661 -2.05 -1.29 -7.82
C GLY A 661 -3.47 -0.98 -7.34
N ASN A 662 -4.03 -1.75 -6.39
CA ASN A 662 -5.29 -1.38 -5.74
C ASN A 662 -5.18 -0.04 -5.01
N PHE A 663 -4.06 0.21 -4.35
CA PHE A 663 -3.83 1.43 -3.58
C PHE A 663 -3.47 2.62 -4.47
N GLY A 664 -2.63 2.42 -5.48
CA GLY A 664 -2.31 3.44 -6.48
C GLY A 664 -3.55 3.92 -7.24
N GLY A 665 -4.42 2.99 -7.64
CA GLY A 665 -5.71 3.32 -8.26
C GLY A 665 -6.65 4.08 -7.32
N CYS A 666 -6.69 3.70 -6.04
CA CYS A 666 -7.48 4.41 -5.02
C CYS A 666 -6.99 5.86 -4.83
N ALA A 667 -5.68 6.07 -4.72
CA ALA A 667 -5.09 7.41 -4.64
C ALA A 667 -5.37 8.22 -5.90
N GLY A 668 -5.18 7.61 -7.08
CA GLY A 668 -5.34 8.26 -8.37
C GLY A 668 -6.75 8.82 -8.60
N VAL A 669 -7.79 8.13 -8.13
CA VAL A 669 -9.17 8.67 -8.18
C VAL A 669 -9.26 10.01 -7.44
N ILE A 670 -8.61 10.14 -6.28
CA ILE A 670 -8.63 11.39 -5.52
C ILE A 670 -7.75 12.43 -6.19
N GLU A 671 -6.56 12.07 -6.67
CA GLU A 671 -5.66 13.01 -7.35
C GLU A 671 -6.28 13.59 -8.65
N MET A 672 -7.19 12.85 -9.30
CA MET A 672 -7.99 13.38 -10.40
C MET A 672 -9.06 14.39 -9.96
N LEU A 673 -9.53 14.30 -8.70
CA LEU A 673 -10.61 15.15 -8.15
C LEU A 673 -10.10 16.30 -7.29
N LEU A 674 -8.97 16.15 -6.61
CA LEU A 674 -8.41 17.11 -5.66
C LEU A 674 -6.91 16.97 -5.60
N GLN A 675 -6.18 18.03 -5.88
CA GLN A 675 -4.76 18.15 -5.58
C GLN A 675 -4.50 19.28 -4.58
N SER A 676 -3.41 19.15 -3.82
CA SER A 676 -3.06 20.15 -2.81
C SER A 676 -1.56 20.32 -2.66
N ASP A 677 -1.12 21.58 -2.47
CA ASP A 677 0.24 21.93 -2.14
C ASP A 677 0.31 22.59 -0.77
N PHE A 678 1.43 22.36 -0.07
CA PHE A 678 1.73 22.99 1.20
C PHE A 678 3.11 23.63 1.15
N THR A 679 3.17 24.93 1.40
CA THR A 679 4.41 25.70 1.43
C THR A 679 4.53 26.49 2.70
N LEU A 680 5.75 26.83 3.08
CA LEU A 680 6.04 27.74 4.20
C LEU A 680 6.60 29.05 3.67
N ASP A 681 6.13 30.17 4.22
CA ASP A 681 6.77 31.46 3.94
C ASP A 681 8.09 31.61 4.74
N ALA A 682 8.83 32.68 4.50
CA ALA A 682 10.10 32.95 5.19
C ALA A 682 9.96 33.06 6.73
N LYS A 683 8.75 33.15 7.26
CA LYS A 683 8.45 33.16 8.71
C LYS A 683 7.90 31.84 9.22
N GLY A 684 7.95 30.78 8.43
CA GLY A 684 7.42 29.45 8.78
C GLY A 684 5.88 29.38 8.83
N ARG A 685 5.17 30.32 8.20
CA ARG A 685 3.71 30.29 8.18
C ARG A 685 3.22 29.46 7.00
N PRO A 686 2.28 28.53 7.23
CA PRO A 686 1.77 27.67 6.18
C PRO A 686 0.90 28.43 5.19
N SER A 687 1.05 28.07 3.92
CA SER A 687 0.15 28.43 2.82
C SER A 687 -0.24 27.14 2.11
N VAL A 688 -1.54 26.99 1.86
CA VAL A 688 -2.10 25.81 1.19
C VAL A 688 -2.72 26.23 -0.13
N THR A 689 -2.43 25.50 -1.19
CA THR A 689 -3.14 25.61 -2.46
C THR A 689 -3.99 24.37 -2.65
N LEU A 690 -5.26 24.56 -3.02
CA LEU A 690 -6.16 23.48 -3.40
C LEU A 690 -6.56 23.66 -4.86
N GLU A 691 -6.48 22.60 -5.63
CA GLU A 691 -6.99 22.53 -6.98
C GLU A 691 -8.10 21.50 -7.08
N LEU A 692 -9.29 21.93 -7.50
CA LEU A 692 -10.48 21.10 -7.56
C LEU A 692 -10.75 20.67 -8.99
N LEU A 693 -10.94 19.37 -9.16
CA LEU A 693 -11.20 18.70 -10.44
C LEU A 693 -10.06 18.93 -11.47
N PRO A 694 -8.77 18.83 -11.07
CA PRO A 694 -7.65 19.14 -11.96
C PRO A 694 -7.60 18.22 -13.19
N ALA A 695 -8.00 16.95 -13.05
CA ALA A 695 -7.98 15.95 -14.10
C ALA A 695 -9.31 15.18 -14.19
N LEU A 696 -10.44 15.92 -14.16
CA LEU A 696 -11.78 15.33 -14.23
C LEU A 696 -12.07 14.80 -15.64
N PRO A 697 -12.31 13.50 -15.83
CA PRO A 697 -12.66 12.96 -17.14
C PRO A 697 -14.10 13.31 -17.52
N GLU A 698 -14.38 13.39 -18.81
CA GLU A 698 -15.73 13.66 -19.33
C GLU A 698 -16.77 12.66 -18.78
N ASN A 699 -16.35 11.42 -18.56
CA ASN A 699 -17.19 10.36 -18.00
C ASN A 699 -17.69 10.66 -16.58
N TRP A 700 -16.99 11.50 -15.83
CA TRP A 700 -17.33 11.88 -14.45
C TRP A 700 -17.86 13.33 -14.36
N LYS A 701 -18.44 13.86 -15.42
CA LYS A 701 -18.92 15.24 -15.48
C LYS A 701 -19.88 15.66 -14.34
N ASP A 702 -20.55 14.70 -13.71
CA ASP A 702 -21.42 14.90 -12.55
C ASP A 702 -20.99 13.98 -11.42
N GLY A 703 -21.01 14.47 -10.18
CA GLY A 703 -20.68 13.63 -9.04
C GLY A 703 -20.65 14.38 -7.71
N ALA A 704 -20.29 13.63 -6.67
CA ALA A 704 -20.08 14.11 -5.32
C ALA A 704 -19.00 13.30 -4.61
N VAL A 705 -18.21 13.97 -3.82
CA VAL A 705 -17.26 13.33 -2.90
C VAL A 705 -17.30 14.06 -1.56
N SER A 706 -17.23 13.30 -0.47
CA SER A 706 -17.14 13.86 0.88
C SER A 706 -16.06 13.18 1.70
N GLY A 707 -15.46 13.95 2.61
CA GLY A 707 -14.51 13.48 3.59
C GLY A 707 -13.10 13.24 3.10
N ILE A 708 -12.77 13.55 1.85
CA ILE A 708 -11.40 13.46 1.35
C ILE A 708 -10.51 14.53 1.97
N ARG A 709 -9.22 14.24 2.03
CA ARG A 709 -8.27 15.10 2.74
C ARG A 709 -7.33 15.82 1.79
N ALA A 710 -6.89 16.99 2.22
CA ALA A 710 -5.84 17.76 1.58
C ALA A 710 -4.76 18.14 2.60
N ARG A 711 -3.57 18.46 2.11
CA ARG A 711 -2.45 18.97 2.91
C ARG A 711 -2.89 20.21 3.67
N GLY A 712 -2.27 20.50 4.81
CA GLY A 712 -2.70 21.56 5.72
C GLY A 712 -3.82 21.15 6.69
N GLY A 713 -4.12 19.84 6.79
CA GLY A 713 -5.15 19.33 7.71
C GLY A 713 -6.58 19.65 7.27
N ILE A 714 -6.82 19.74 5.97
CA ILE A 714 -8.09 20.17 5.40
C ILE A 714 -8.93 18.96 4.98
N THR A 715 -10.21 18.97 5.33
CA THR A 715 -11.23 18.06 4.79
C THR A 715 -12.03 18.76 3.73
N VAL A 716 -12.31 18.08 2.63
CA VAL A 716 -13.00 18.62 1.47
C VAL A 716 -14.25 17.79 1.15
N ASP A 717 -15.39 18.45 1.10
CA ASP A 717 -16.63 17.91 0.57
C ASP A 717 -17.04 18.76 -0.64
N MET A 718 -17.32 18.14 -1.77
CA MET A 718 -17.75 18.86 -2.96
C MET A 718 -18.77 18.07 -3.78
N THR A 719 -19.62 18.83 -4.47
CA THR A 719 -20.46 18.32 -5.56
C THR A 719 -20.13 19.07 -6.83
N TRP A 720 -20.25 18.40 -7.95
CA TRP A 720 -20.04 19.01 -9.26
C TRP A 720 -21.11 18.54 -10.24
N LYS A 721 -21.37 19.39 -11.22
CA LYS A 721 -22.29 19.13 -12.32
C LYS A 721 -21.77 19.80 -13.59
N ASP A 722 -21.87 19.12 -14.72
CA ASP A 722 -21.35 19.57 -16.01
C ASP A 722 -19.87 20.02 -15.89
N SER A 723 -19.05 19.19 -15.22
CA SER A 723 -17.63 19.40 -14.93
C SER A 723 -17.32 20.68 -14.15
N ARG A 724 -18.27 21.19 -13.38
CA ARG A 724 -18.09 22.40 -12.56
C ARG A 724 -18.51 22.16 -11.12
N VAL A 725 -17.66 22.52 -10.19
CA VAL A 725 -17.99 22.48 -8.76
C VAL A 725 -19.20 23.38 -8.50
N THR A 726 -20.24 22.82 -7.91
CA THR A 726 -21.50 23.49 -7.57
C THR A 726 -21.61 23.80 -6.08
N THR A 727 -21.10 22.93 -5.23
CA THR A 727 -20.97 23.16 -3.79
C THR A 727 -19.58 22.73 -3.32
N LEU A 728 -19.04 23.44 -2.35
CA LEU A 728 -17.77 23.15 -1.72
C LEU A 728 -17.86 23.47 -0.23
N THR A 729 -17.50 22.51 0.60
CA THR A 729 -17.32 22.69 2.05
C THR A 729 -15.88 22.38 2.40
N LEU A 730 -15.21 23.28 3.10
CA LEU A 730 -13.86 23.14 3.59
C LEU A 730 -13.87 23.18 5.12
N THR A 731 -13.28 22.16 5.74
CA THR A 731 -13.08 22.09 7.20
C THR A 731 -11.59 21.91 7.46
N ALA A 732 -10.98 22.76 8.28
CA ALA A 732 -9.55 22.68 8.60
C ALA A 732 -9.34 22.35 10.08
N LEU A 733 -8.29 21.58 10.40
CA LEU A 733 -7.90 21.31 11.78
C LEU A 733 -7.42 22.56 12.52
N HIS A 734 -6.80 23.50 11.78
CA HIS A 734 -6.30 24.78 12.29
C HIS A 734 -6.70 25.92 11.35
N PRO A 735 -6.86 27.15 11.86
CA PRO A 735 -7.10 28.32 11.02
C PRO A 735 -6.02 28.46 9.95
N CYS A 736 -6.40 28.54 8.69
CA CYS A 736 -5.46 28.68 7.57
C CYS A 736 -6.00 29.55 6.45
N LYS A 737 -5.08 30.05 5.62
CA LYS A 737 -5.38 30.70 4.36
C LYS A 737 -5.19 29.70 3.23
N ILE A 738 -6.15 29.64 2.34
CA ILE A 738 -6.14 28.69 1.23
C ILE A 738 -6.21 29.50 -0.07
N THR A 739 -5.32 29.18 -1.00
CA THR A 739 -5.47 29.56 -2.41
C THR A 739 -6.26 28.46 -3.10
N LEU A 740 -7.43 28.78 -3.60
CA LEU A 740 -8.35 27.82 -4.20
C LEU A 740 -8.43 28.03 -5.72
N TRP A 741 -8.10 27.00 -6.48
CA TRP A 741 -8.38 26.92 -7.90
C TRP A 741 -9.67 26.13 -8.12
N MET A 742 -10.71 26.80 -8.66
CA MET A 742 -12.03 26.23 -8.83
C MET A 742 -12.72 26.81 -10.03
N ASN A 743 -13.21 25.97 -10.94
CA ASN A 743 -13.94 26.39 -12.14
C ASN A 743 -13.16 27.40 -13.00
N GLY A 744 -11.84 27.21 -13.15
CA GLY A 744 -10.97 28.12 -13.92
C GLY A 744 -10.68 29.46 -13.25
N LYS A 745 -10.96 29.60 -11.95
CA LYS A 745 -10.72 30.83 -11.19
C LYS A 745 -9.93 30.58 -9.92
N ARG A 746 -8.99 31.49 -9.66
CA ARG A 746 -8.24 31.52 -8.40
C ARG A 746 -9.01 32.39 -7.37
N LYS A 747 -9.15 31.88 -6.16
CA LYS A 747 -9.75 32.59 -5.02
C LYS A 747 -8.90 32.38 -3.77
N ASN A 748 -8.86 33.43 -2.91
CA ASN A 748 -8.30 33.28 -1.58
C ASN A 748 -9.44 33.07 -0.59
N VAL A 749 -9.36 32.02 0.21
CA VAL A 749 -10.35 31.64 1.21
C VAL A 749 -9.67 31.58 2.57
N LYS A 750 -10.32 32.09 3.60
CA LYS A 750 -9.87 31.99 4.98
C LYS A 750 -10.77 31.03 5.72
N VAL A 751 -10.22 29.95 6.21
CA VAL A 751 -10.90 29.00 7.11
C VAL A 751 -10.53 29.36 8.54
N CYS A 752 -11.52 29.78 9.34
CA CYS A 752 -11.28 30.42 10.63
C CYS A 752 -11.22 29.44 11.80
N SER A 753 -11.85 28.25 11.73
CA SER A 753 -11.78 27.19 12.74
C SER A 753 -12.29 25.86 12.22
N ALA A 754 -11.91 24.79 12.88
CA ALA A 754 -12.39 23.42 12.61
C ALA A 754 -13.91 23.25 12.80
N GLN A 755 -14.55 24.13 13.57
CA GLN A 755 -15.97 24.06 13.91
C GLN A 755 -16.89 24.82 12.95
N THR A 756 -16.33 25.61 12.04
CA THR A 756 -17.11 26.42 11.11
C THR A 756 -16.68 26.11 9.67
N PRO A 757 -17.33 25.16 8.98
CA PRO A 757 -17.03 24.89 7.59
C PRO A 757 -17.28 26.12 6.73
N VAL A 758 -16.35 26.42 5.83
CA VAL A 758 -16.54 27.46 4.83
C VAL A 758 -17.28 26.88 3.64
N VAL A 759 -18.51 27.31 3.45
CA VAL A 759 -19.32 26.92 2.28
C VAL A 759 -19.10 27.91 1.16
N VAL A 760 -18.56 27.44 0.05
CA VAL A 760 -18.38 28.25 -1.16
C VAL A 760 -19.45 27.85 -2.16
N ALA A 761 -20.60 28.58 -2.15
CA ALA A 761 -21.67 28.39 -3.12
C ALA A 761 -21.26 28.96 -4.48
N THR A 762 -21.44 28.22 -5.56
CA THR A 762 -21.16 28.67 -6.93
C THR A 762 -22.41 29.00 -7.74
N LYS A 763 -23.60 28.70 -7.22
CA LYS A 763 -24.86 29.12 -7.85
C LYS A 763 -25.06 30.61 -7.68
N LYS A 764 -25.38 31.35 -8.77
CA LYS A 764 -25.98 32.65 -8.66
C LYS A 764 -27.26 32.49 -7.83
N PRO A 765 -27.49 33.31 -6.80
CA PRO A 765 -28.75 33.25 -6.09
C PRO A 765 -29.87 33.60 -7.07
N SER A 766 -30.89 32.73 -7.14
CA SER A 766 -32.22 33.17 -7.59
C SER A 766 -32.66 34.39 -6.75
N PRO A 767 -33.38 35.36 -7.27
CA PRO A 767 -33.63 36.64 -6.60
C PRO A 767 -34.59 36.54 -5.42
N PHE A 768 -34.57 35.46 -4.63
CA PHE A 768 -35.25 35.38 -3.36
C PHE A 768 -34.23 35.52 -2.23
N ARG A 769 -34.29 36.64 -1.52
CA ARG A 769 -33.51 36.94 -0.32
C ARG A 769 -33.72 35.87 0.73
N GLN A 770 -32.68 35.14 1.07
CA GLN A 770 -32.56 34.59 2.42
C GLN A 770 -31.37 35.25 3.13
N ARG A 771 -31.71 36.00 4.18
CA ARG A 771 -30.78 36.55 5.15
C ARG A 771 -30.09 35.38 5.82
N LEU A 772 -28.80 35.24 5.65
CA LEU A 772 -27.95 34.41 6.50
C LEU A 772 -27.88 35.07 7.89
N THR A 773 -28.66 34.57 8.80
CA THR A 773 -28.48 34.85 10.24
C THR A 773 -27.32 33.95 10.73
N CYS A 774 -26.26 34.61 11.14
CA CYS A 774 -25.23 34.03 11.99
C CYS A 774 -25.87 33.69 13.35
N SER A 775 -26.27 32.45 13.61
CA SER A 775 -26.70 32.03 14.95
C SER A 775 -25.48 31.64 15.75
N LEU A 776 -25.12 32.51 16.67
CA LEU A 776 -24.32 32.20 17.84
C LEU A 776 -25.11 31.18 18.70
N PHE A 777 -24.64 29.95 18.80
CA PHE A 777 -25.05 29.06 19.89
C PHE A 777 -24.02 29.20 21.01
N THR A 778 -24.43 29.91 22.05
CA THR A 778 -23.81 29.87 23.36
C THR A 778 -24.27 28.59 24.09
N SER A 779 -23.31 27.97 24.73
CA SER A 779 -23.33 26.86 25.67
C SER A 779 -24.50 26.86 26.68
N HIS A 780 -25.02 25.68 26.93
CA HIS A 780 -25.21 25.16 28.29
C HIS A 780 -24.92 23.68 28.31
#